data_e2b074b58f9159d90ece8f0e2021cdd1
#
_entry.id   e2b074b58f9159d90ece8f0e2021cdd1
#
_cell.length_a   1.000
_cell.length_b   1.000
_cell.length_c   1.000
_cell.angle_alpha   90.00
_cell.angle_beta   90.00
_cell.angle_gamma   90.00
#
_symmetry.space_group_name_H-M   'P 1'
#
loop_
_entity.id
_entity.type
_entity.pdbx_description
1 polymer ?
#
loop_
_entity_poly.entity_id
_entity_poly.type
_entity_poly.pdbx_seq_one_letter_code
_entity_poly.pdbx_strand_id
1 'polypeptide(L)'
;MPVDPITSSGLKTHISSPVPSDGQTLYNITGGTRVGTNLFHSFGEFGVPNHTIANFLNTPVAGVMPSTSNILGRVTGGETSNILGTIQTTGFGNAKLFLMNPSGIVFGPTASLNVGGSVTFTTADYLRLGEIDGPTAGVFHADPARTTLLSSAPVDAFGFLTTSPGGIAIHGSQLVVHEKQAITLVGGNITSQSGMLQNGTIQPAHLLAPNGKISLATTQSPGEFFQDFTDGPNINDQLFASVGYIQLASGSRVDISHTSNGTVSIRGGQLILDIQNSVLSTIDNATTTPVPPEQDTILITPTSQIISGAYSDRDGPDIHLHADQLTLVGVPSTRDNFANKPRTQIQSYASGDHKAGDIILWTNNDIELNKLVTISSITTASGQAGNIELTSVHGNIRMTEGGKESPGVSSASIASGDTGNVTVSAPAGNIILSGVQVRTQTRPLNPLDPQQLAAATGRPGKVEINAKNLEMSAGTLGTFTTGSAKPGSITVKLSDTLTMTADSSLNLPSGGLPDSIIVASSVSRAPPGDIFITAKDIVASQKSIINSSSFASGAGGHLQINTDTLHVMDGTQISSGSTRAPSRGTLRSFVESLPTGTGGNITIHARDSVLVDGERSGIFADTEGTGAGGTINLSAKTLTIQNGGTISASTTGTDPLAIGGSIIINAMDQVLLTNGGTISASSIMKPQTSNSGIADAGSIFLNAGNQLEMHDRSSIKTTTESTQANGGNIDIRAIELIRLVNNSEITTSVKGAEGSGGNIFIDPKVILLQGSNVTAQAVGGTGGNITFVTPLFLADATSIVSASSQRGANGTVTIQSPTSNLSGAIGQLASKISQPQVLLQNRCAALIGGRESTFVLAGHHTVPPEPGDWLSPSASIEHWTGESPEHAFGLMVHSHGSSRPSPLARDKDKATVVSLRRLTPLGFLVRTFAAEPTGCPS
;
A
#
# COMPACT_ATOMS: atom_id res chain seq x y z
N MET A 1 49.92 1.19 42.76
CA MET A 1 50.44 1.31 41.36
C MET A 1 49.26 1.27 40.45
N PRO A 2 49.17 2.12 39.44
CA PRO A 2 48.12 1.94 38.47
C PRO A 2 48.24 0.54 37.88
N VAL A 3 47.17 -0.24 37.85
CA VAL A 3 47.11 -1.56 37.24
C VAL A 3 47.34 -1.35 35.74
N ASP A 4 48.28 -2.10 35.14
CA ASP A 4 48.52 -2.01 33.69
C ASP A 4 47.20 -2.35 32.92
N PRO A 5 46.80 -1.51 32.00
CA PRO A 5 45.54 -1.69 31.34
C PRO A 5 45.48 -2.91 30.41
N ILE A 6 46.62 -3.44 30.01
CA ILE A 6 46.78 -4.64 29.19
C ILE A 6 47.77 -5.58 29.90
N THR A 7 47.33 -6.78 30.25
CA THR A 7 48.13 -7.78 30.91
C THR A 7 48.12 -9.12 30.14
N SER A 8 49.18 -9.86 30.20
CA SER A 8 49.28 -11.18 29.57
C SER A 8 48.84 -12.28 30.53
N SER A 9 48.05 -13.28 30.04
CA SER A 9 47.66 -14.48 30.82
C SER A 9 48.08 -15.79 30.20
N GLY A 10 48.97 -15.78 29.20
CA GLY A 10 49.50 -17.02 28.62
C GLY A 10 49.67 -16.95 27.10
N LEU A 11 49.77 -18.12 26.46
CA LEU A 11 49.99 -18.31 25.02
C LEU A 11 51.23 -17.56 24.49
N LYS A 12 52.28 -17.36 25.34
CA LYS A 12 53.49 -16.60 25.01
C LYS A 12 53.21 -15.17 24.55
N THR A 13 52.07 -14.59 24.95
CA THR A 13 51.77 -13.21 24.71
C THR A 13 52.69 -12.30 25.54
N HIS A 14 53.30 -11.31 24.94
CA HIS A 14 54.20 -10.37 25.59
C HIS A 14 53.73 -8.93 25.37
N ILE A 15 53.58 -8.20 26.44
CA ILE A 15 53.19 -6.78 26.42
C ILE A 15 54.44 -5.95 26.77
N SER A 16 54.82 -5.00 25.92
CA SER A 16 55.92 -4.11 26.19
C SER A 16 55.63 -3.15 27.32
N SER A 17 56.68 -2.65 27.97
CA SER A 17 56.57 -1.44 28.77
C SER A 17 55.97 -0.31 27.89
N PRO A 18 55.19 0.62 28.47
CA PRO A 18 54.64 1.74 27.72
C PRO A 18 55.73 2.60 27.11
N VAL A 19 55.57 2.94 25.82
CA VAL A 19 56.50 3.80 25.07
C VAL A 19 55.74 5.05 24.62
N PRO A 20 56.25 6.26 24.86
CA PRO A 20 55.68 7.47 24.27
C PRO A 20 55.78 7.45 22.74
N SER A 21 54.71 7.74 22.05
CA SER A 21 54.63 7.86 20.59
C SER A 21 53.64 8.96 20.20
N ASP A 22 54.14 10.06 19.63
CA ASP A 22 53.36 11.19 19.14
C ASP A 22 52.29 11.72 20.13
N GLY A 23 52.68 11.87 21.42
CA GLY A 23 51.79 12.30 22.49
C GLY A 23 50.84 11.26 23.03
N GLN A 24 50.94 10.01 22.56
CA GLN A 24 50.19 8.85 23.03
C GLN A 24 51.07 7.85 23.74
N THR A 25 50.46 6.96 24.51
CA THR A 25 51.16 5.86 25.15
C THR A 25 50.98 4.56 24.31
N LEU A 26 52.07 4.02 23.82
CA LEU A 26 52.11 2.82 22.96
C LEU A 26 52.43 1.56 23.78
N TYR A 27 51.55 0.57 23.74
CA TYR A 27 51.81 -0.80 24.21
C TYR A 27 51.96 -1.73 23.01
N ASN A 28 53.18 -2.28 22.79
CA ASN A 28 53.37 -3.29 21.75
C ASN A 28 53.00 -4.68 22.28
N ILE A 29 52.11 -5.35 21.59
CA ILE A 29 51.68 -6.70 21.85
C ILE A 29 52.43 -7.61 20.85
N THR A 30 53.30 -8.46 21.35
CA THR A 30 54.18 -9.31 20.57
C THR A 30 54.10 -10.76 21.04
N GLY A 31 54.86 -11.66 20.43
CA GLY A 31 54.82 -13.09 20.76
C GLY A 31 53.55 -13.77 20.27
N GLY A 32 52.85 -14.42 21.16
CA GLY A 32 51.65 -15.23 20.83
C GLY A 32 52.05 -16.68 20.46
N THR A 33 51.07 -17.55 20.38
CA THR A 33 51.24 -18.93 19.90
C THR A 33 50.72 -19.05 18.48
N ARG A 34 51.58 -19.52 17.56
CA ARG A 34 51.19 -19.67 16.15
C ARG A 34 50.82 -21.12 15.83
N VAL A 35 49.71 -21.29 15.07
CA VAL A 35 49.38 -22.57 14.44
C VAL A 35 48.99 -22.24 12.99
N GLY A 36 49.82 -22.61 12.04
CA GLY A 36 49.68 -22.14 10.66
C GLY A 36 49.73 -20.64 10.54
N THR A 37 48.71 -20.04 9.92
CA THR A 37 48.54 -18.58 9.76
C THR A 37 47.70 -17.94 10.86
N ASN A 38 47.28 -18.69 11.88
CA ASN A 38 46.59 -18.20 13.06
C ASN A 38 47.58 -17.84 14.16
N LEU A 39 47.44 -16.63 14.72
CA LEU A 39 48.22 -16.15 15.85
C LEU A 39 47.35 -15.94 17.06
N PHE A 40 47.55 -16.70 18.12
CA PHE A 40 46.73 -16.70 19.33
C PHE A 40 47.40 -15.91 20.44
N HIS A 41 46.65 -14.99 21.04
CA HIS A 41 47.03 -14.23 22.22
C HIS A 41 46.09 -14.50 23.40
N SER A 42 46.63 -14.39 24.63
CA SER A 42 45.82 -14.51 25.86
C SER A 42 46.15 -13.36 26.79
N PHE A 43 45.12 -12.59 27.14
CA PHE A 43 45.23 -11.43 28.02
C PHE A 43 44.57 -11.75 29.36
N GLY A 44 45.13 -11.25 30.46
CA GLY A 44 44.45 -11.15 31.75
C GLY A 44 43.40 -10.08 31.66
N GLU A 45 43.86 -8.84 31.44
CA GLU A 45 43.01 -7.67 31.18
C GLU A 45 43.35 -7.08 29.81
N PHE A 46 42.35 -6.52 29.15
CA PHE A 46 42.52 -5.81 27.88
C PHE A 46 41.70 -4.53 27.89
N GLY A 47 42.24 -3.47 28.37
CA GLY A 47 41.70 -2.09 28.34
C GLY A 47 42.62 -1.20 27.52
N VAL A 48 42.11 -0.23 26.83
CA VAL A 48 42.89 0.76 26.06
C VAL A 48 42.47 2.17 26.54
N PRO A 49 43.14 2.78 27.51
CA PRO A 49 42.81 4.10 28.00
C PRO A 49 42.87 5.16 26.93
N ASN A 50 42.30 6.34 27.21
CA ASN A 50 42.40 7.51 26.33
C ASN A 50 43.90 7.86 26.07
N HIS A 51 44.22 8.31 24.86
CA HIS A 51 45.59 8.59 24.41
C HIS A 51 46.53 7.36 24.49
N THR A 52 46.00 6.16 24.37
CA THR A 52 46.78 4.90 24.40
C THR A 52 46.59 4.14 23.10
N ILE A 53 47.62 3.50 22.61
CA ILE A 53 47.60 2.61 21.45
C ILE A 53 47.93 1.19 21.91
N ALA A 54 47.00 0.26 21.70
CA ALA A 54 47.27 -1.19 21.79
C ALA A 54 47.68 -1.68 20.42
N ASN A 55 48.98 -1.88 20.21
CA ASN A 55 49.56 -2.24 18.91
C ASN A 55 49.95 -3.71 18.86
N PHE A 56 49.18 -4.51 18.13
CA PHE A 56 49.61 -5.83 17.75
C PHE A 56 50.76 -5.68 16.73
N LEU A 57 51.94 -6.11 17.13
CA LEU A 57 53.17 -5.95 16.32
C LEU A 57 53.68 -7.30 15.82
N ASN A 58 53.71 -7.51 14.50
CA ASN A 58 54.32 -8.66 13.90
C ASN A 58 55.85 -8.54 14.00
N THR A 59 56.46 -9.51 14.59
CA THR A 59 57.92 -9.53 14.76
C THR A 59 58.57 -10.63 13.92
N PRO A 60 59.75 -10.37 13.29
CA PRO A 60 60.43 -11.38 12.51
C PRO A 60 60.79 -12.60 13.36
N VAL A 61 60.62 -13.79 12.81
CA VAL A 61 61.13 -15.06 13.36
C VAL A 61 62.21 -15.54 12.44
N ALA A 62 63.44 -15.72 12.97
CA ALA A 62 64.63 -16.05 12.17
C ALA A 62 64.87 -15.12 10.95
N GLY A 63 64.56 -13.81 11.10
CA GLY A 63 64.72 -12.81 10.05
C GLY A 63 63.63 -12.75 9.00
N VAL A 64 62.59 -13.57 9.08
CA VAL A 64 61.45 -13.61 8.16
C VAL A 64 60.17 -13.20 8.88
N MET A 65 59.41 -12.30 8.27
CA MET A 65 58.08 -11.92 8.78
C MET A 65 57.11 -13.07 8.57
N PRO A 66 56.49 -13.61 9.65
CA PRO A 66 55.55 -14.72 9.51
C PRO A 66 54.25 -14.25 8.87
N SER A 67 53.75 -15.02 7.90
CA SER A 67 52.38 -14.80 7.35
C SER A 67 51.34 -15.06 8.40
N THR A 68 50.41 -14.13 8.49
CA THR A 68 49.30 -14.19 9.45
C THR A 68 48.00 -13.87 8.74
N SER A 69 47.02 -14.77 8.84
CA SER A 69 45.66 -14.54 8.32
C SER A 69 44.74 -14.03 9.42
N ASN A 70 44.88 -14.56 10.64
CA ASN A 70 44.05 -14.22 11.77
C ASN A 70 44.89 -13.96 13.02
N ILE A 71 44.56 -12.89 13.74
CA ILE A 71 45.04 -12.56 15.07
C ILE A 71 43.86 -12.80 16.02
N LEU A 72 43.97 -13.77 16.94
CA LEU A 72 42.91 -14.20 17.84
C LEU A 72 43.34 -13.91 19.29
N GLY A 73 42.71 -12.90 19.90
CA GLY A 73 42.93 -12.52 21.28
C GLY A 73 41.75 -12.94 22.18
N ARG A 74 42.05 -13.60 23.31
CA ARG A 74 41.09 -13.85 24.38
C ARG A 74 41.46 -13.06 25.62
N VAL A 75 40.40 -12.63 26.37
CA VAL A 75 40.56 -12.00 27.69
C VAL A 75 40.02 -12.95 28.75
N THR A 76 40.82 -13.17 29.80
CA THR A 76 40.58 -14.24 30.80
C THR A 76 40.35 -13.68 32.24
N GLY A 77 40.56 -12.37 32.44
CA GLY A 77 40.58 -11.76 33.77
C GLY A 77 39.18 -11.51 34.41
N GLY A 78 38.10 -11.65 33.63
CA GLY A 78 36.75 -11.49 34.14
C GLY A 78 36.22 -10.04 34.14
N GLU A 79 37.03 -9.08 33.74
CA GLU A 79 36.62 -7.68 33.65
C GLU A 79 36.28 -7.26 32.21
N THR A 80 35.36 -6.28 32.07
CA THR A 80 34.97 -5.73 30.77
C THR A 80 36.15 -5.02 30.11
N SER A 81 36.35 -5.22 28.81
CA SER A 81 37.34 -4.49 28.02
C SER A 81 36.88 -3.07 27.71
N ASN A 82 37.47 -2.07 28.37
CA ASN A 82 37.16 -0.64 28.13
C ASN A 82 38.13 -0.08 27.10
N ILE A 83 37.65 0.20 25.89
CA ILE A 83 38.45 0.71 24.76
C ILE A 83 38.16 2.19 24.58
N LEU A 84 39.05 3.06 25.02
CA LEU A 84 38.97 4.52 24.84
C LEU A 84 40.10 5.05 23.92
N GLY A 85 41.08 4.23 23.60
CA GLY A 85 42.18 4.53 22.73
C GLY A 85 42.13 3.78 21.40
N THR A 86 43.27 3.64 20.76
CA THR A 86 43.41 3.02 19.45
C THR A 86 43.82 1.57 19.53
N ILE A 87 43.11 0.69 18.84
CA ILE A 87 43.57 -0.69 18.55
C ILE A 87 44.24 -0.67 17.18
N GLN A 88 45.50 -1.12 17.14
CA GLN A 88 46.32 -1.07 15.93
C GLN A 88 46.99 -2.41 15.62
N THR A 89 47.19 -2.66 14.32
CA THR A 89 48.04 -3.78 13.86
C THR A 89 49.17 -3.25 13.00
N THR A 90 50.41 -3.73 13.28
CA THR A 90 51.60 -3.29 12.55
C THR A 90 52.33 -4.50 11.98
N GLY A 91 52.60 -4.49 10.66
CA GLY A 91 53.34 -5.57 9.98
C GLY A 91 52.53 -6.83 9.70
N PHE A 92 51.21 -6.80 9.82
CA PHE A 92 50.34 -7.93 9.58
C PHE A 92 49.56 -7.87 8.24
N GLY A 93 49.71 -6.79 7.47
CA GLY A 93 48.93 -6.61 6.25
C GLY A 93 47.42 -6.64 6.53
N ASN A 94 46.70 -7.43 5.77
CA ASN A 94 45.23 -7.58 5.88
C ASN A 94 44.80 -8.71 6.84
N ALA A 95 45.62 -9.09 7.82
CA ALA A 95 45.20 -10.07 8.81
C ALA A 95 43.96 -9.61 9.59
N LYS A 96 43.03 -10.53 9.78
CA LYS A 96 41.78 -10.27 10.55
C LYS A 96 42.10 -10.27 12.04
N LEU A 97 41.51 -9.35 12.78
CA LEU A 97 41.64 -9.27 14.24
C LEU A 97 40.34 -9.76 14.91
N PHE A 98 40.44 -10.74 15.77
CA PHE A 98 39.41 -11.25 16.65
C PHE A 98 39.76 -10.93 18.10
N LEU A 99 38.87 -10.20 18.81
CA LEU A 99 39.00 -9.99 20.24
C LEU A 99 37.76 -10.55 20.96
N MET A 100 38.00 -11.53 21.82
CA MET A 100 36.96 -12.23 22.57
C MET A 100 37.08 -11.94 24.05
N ASN A 101 36.01 -11.37 24.62
CA ASN A 101 35.86 -11.14 26.07
C ASN A 101 34.46 -11.47 26.56
N PRO A 102 34.19 -12.61 27.20
CA PRO A 102 32.85 -12.97 27.71
C PRO A 102 32.27 -11.97 28.70
N SER A 103 33.13 -11.20 29.40
CA SER A 103 32.72 -10.21 30.39
C SER A 103 32.17 -8.88 29.79
N GLY A 104 32.31 -8.71 28.45
CA GLY A 104 31.81 -7.53 27.74
C GLY A 104 32.92 -6.66 27.15
N ILE A 105 32.50 -5.77 26.21
CA ILE A 105 33.42 -4.83 25.53
C ILE A 105 32.71 -3.46 25.45
N VAL A 106 33.43 -2.41 25.84
CA VAL A 106 32.91 -1.03 25.79
C VAL A 106 33.87 -0.17 24.96
N PHE A 107 33.34 0.47 23.92
CA PHE A 107 34.06 1.48 23.13
C PHE A 107 33.61 2.86 23.57
N GLY A 108 34.53 3.71 24.00
CA GLY A 108 34.26 5.09 24.41
C GLY A 108 34.47 6.10 23.27
N PRO A 109 34.19 7.39 23.49
CA PRO A 109 34.08 8.38 22.41
C PRO A 109 35.37 8.62 21.62
N THR A 110 36.52 8.28 22.18
CA THR A 110 37.83 8.44 21.55
C THR A 110 38.39 7.12 21.00
N ALA A 111 37.64 6.01 21.13
CA ALA A 111 38.06 4.73 20.59
C ALA A 111 38.14 4.78 19.06
N SER A 112 39.23 4.21 18.54
CA SER A 112 39.48 4.14 17.10
C SER A 112 40.20 2.84 16.70
N LEU A 113 40.11 2.51 15.40
CA LEU A 113 40.74 1.33 14.83
C LEU A 113 41.76 1.72 13.76
N ASN A 114 42.94 1.13 13.83
CA ASN A 114 43.97 1.21 12.80
C ASN A 114 44.45 -0.24 12.46
N VAL A 115 43.50 -1.03 11.96
CA VAL A 115 43.67 -2.46 11.68
C VAL A 115 43.68 -2.65 10.16
N GLY A 116 44.68 -3.35 9.63
CA GLY A 116 44.76 -3.55 8.18
C GLY A 116 43.72 -4.50 7.60
N GLY A 117 43.19 -5.42 8.39
CA GLY A 117 42.11 -6.36 8.00
C GLY A 117 40.79 -6.13 8.69
N SER A 118 39.88 -7.07 8.50
CA SER A 118 38.58 -7.06 9.18
C SER A 118 38.70 -7.22 10.69
N VAL A 119 37.75 -6.68 11.43
CA VAL A 119 37.73 -6.77 12.89
C VAL A 119 36.47 -7.50 13.38
N THR A 120 36.67 -8.32 14.40
CA THR A 120 35.60 -9.02 15.08
C THR A 120 35.75 -8.84 16.60
N PHE A 121 34.73 -8.28 17.23
CA PHE A 121 34.64 -8.18 18.68
C PHE A 121 33.51 -9.07 19.16
N THR A 122 33.80 -9.97 20.09
CA THR A 122 32.79 -10.91 20.56
C THR A 122 32.85 -11.13 22.06
N THR A 123 31.67 -11.41 22.64
CA THR A 123 31.57 -11.87 24.03
C THR A 123 31.27 -13.36 24.13
N ALA A 124 31.56 -14.10 23.06
CA ALA A 124 31.48 -15.54 23.04
C ALA A 124 32.42 -16.21 24.08
N ASP A 125 32.05 -17.39 24.56
CA ASP A 125 32.83 -18.19 25.46
C ASP A 125 33.95 -18.97 24.74
N TYR A 126 33.78 -19.19 23.42
CA TYR A 126 34.79 -19.82 22.58
C TYR A 126 34.62 -19.43 21.09
N LEU A 127 35.71 -19.59 20.35
CA LEU A 127 35.73 -19.60 18.91
C LEU A 127 35.94 -21.03 18.41
N ARG A 128 35.02 -21.50 17.56
CA ARG A 128 35.25 -22.76 16.84
C ARG A 128 36.08 -22.47 15.57
N LEU A 129 37.08 -23.36 15.34
CA LEU A 129 37.98 -23.26 14.21
C LEU A 129 37.71 -24.44 13.26
N GLY A 130 37.34 -24.15 12.02
CA GLY A 130 37.00 -25.17 11.03
C GLY A 130 35.60 -25.81 11.26
N GLU A 131 35.20 -26.62 10.31
CA GLU A 131 33.90 -27.32 10.34
C GLU A 131 33.85 -28.34 11.50
N ILE A 132 32.65 -28.60 12.02
CA ILE A 132 32.38 -29.63 13.02
C ILE A 132 32.89 -31.00 12.45
N ASP A 133 33.64 -31.75 13.27
CA ASP A 133 34.22 -33.05 12.92
C ASP A 133 35.14 -33.02 11.70
N GLY A 134 35.59 -31.87 11.25
CA GLY A 134 36.61 -31.73 10.19
C GLY A 134 37.99 -32.13 10.69
N PRO A 135 38.89 -32.54 9.79
CA PRO A 135 40.23 -33.01 10.14
C PRO A 135 41.12 -31.94 10.79
N THR A 136 40.75 -30.69 10.70
CA THR A 136 41.43 -29.53 11.29
C THR A 136 40.59 -28.80 12.32
N ALA A 137 39.50 -29.40 12.79
CA ALA A 137 38.63 -28.81 13.79
C ALA A 137 39.39 -28.40 15.04
N GLY A 138 39.05 -27.23 15.59
CA GLY A 138 39.71 -26.72 16.80
C GLY A 138 38.73 -25.84 17.59
N VAL A 139 39.07 -25.62 18.86
CA VAL A 139 38.27 -24.72 19.72
C VAL A 139 39.21 -23.86 20.54
N PHE A 140 38.95 -22.53 20.51
CA PHE A 140 39.70 -21.55 21.28
C PHE A 140 38.79 -20.93 22.35
N HIS A 141 38.86 -21.50 23.58
CA HIS A 141 38.06 -21.04 24.71
C HIS A 141 38.58 -19.76 25.35
N ALA A 142 37.70 -18.87 25.78
CA ALA A 142 38.05 -17.73 26.61
C ALA A 142 38.50 -18.19 28.02
N ASP A 143 37.82 -19.16 28.61
CA ASP A 143 38.18 -19.75 29.88
C ASP A 143 39.41 -20.65 29.71
N PRO A 144 40.61 -20.30 30.32
CA PRO A 144 41.79 -21.08 30.19
C PRO A 144 41.76 -22.46 30.92
N ALA A 145 40.76 -22.65 31.81
CA ALA A 145 40.54 -23.95 32.49
C ALA A 145 39.91 -24.99 31.55
N ARG A 146 39.30 -24.57 30.44
CA ARG A 146 38.74 -25.47 29.44
C ARG A 146 39.77 -25.90 28.42
N THR A 147 39.65 -27.13 27.97
CA THR A 147 40.57 -27.69 26.95
C THR A 147 40.45 -26.90 25.67
N THR A 148 41.53 -26.22 25.28
CA THR A 148 41.67 -25.47 24.03
C THR A 148 42.45 -26.31 23.01
N LEU A 149 41.87 -26.51 21.82
CA LEU A 149 42.54 -27.16 20.70
C LEU A 149 42.82 -26.10 19.63
N LEU A 150 44.05 -25.58 19.61
CA LEU A 150 44.46 -24.57 18.63
C LEU A 150 44.63 -25.21 17.26
N SER A 151 44.04 -24.60 16.23
CA SER A 151 44.07 -25.09 14.85
C SER A 151 44.47 -23.98 13.88
N SER A 152 44.98 -24.40 12.71
CA SER A 152 45.28 -23.52 11.57
C SER A 152 44.03 -23.20 10.75
N ALA A 153 42.89 -23.84 11.02
CA ALA A 153 41.64 -23.59 10.33
C ALA A 153 41.11 -22.16 10.62
N PRO A 154 40.35 -21.56 9.72
CA PRO A 154 39.72 -20.27 9.97
C PRO A 154 38.67 -20.35 11.13
N VAL A 155 38.34 -19.21 11.69
CA VAL A 155 37.20 -19.14 12.62
C VAL A 155 35.92 -19.45 11.85
N ASP A 156 35.12 -20.37 12.38
CA ASP A 156 33.92 -20.90 11.75
C ASP A 156 32.66 -20.50 12.54
N ALA A 157 32.75 -20.49 13.90
CA ALA A 157 31.65 -20.11 14.74
C ALA A 157 32.06 -19.43 16.05
N PHE A 158 31.10 -18.69 16.63
CA PHE A 158 31.14 -18.05 17.95
C PHE A 158 30.19 -18.80 18.89
N GLY A 159 30.77 -19.46 19.92
CA GLY A 159 29.97 -20.29 20.82
C GLY A 159 29.73 -19.62 22.16
N PHE A 160 28.50 -19.69 22.62
CA PHE A 160 28.00 -19.16 23.88
C PHE A 160 27.53 -20.30 24.78
N LEU A 161 27.97 -20.29 26.03
CA LEU A 161 27.68 -21.35 27.01
C LEU A 161 26.77 -20.88 28.13
N THR A 162 26.56 -19.58 28.26
CA THR A 162 25.78 -18.95 29.35
C THR A 162 24.47 -18.41 28.83
N THR A 163 23.53 -18.25 29.77
CA THR A 163 22.21 -17.60 29.50
C THR A 163 22.25 -16.07 29.62
N SER A 164 23.41 -15.48 29.91
CA SER A 164 23.59 -14.03 30.02
C SER A 164 24.98 -13.64 29.56
N PRO A 165 25.28 -13.74 28.25
CA PRO A 165 26.55 -13.31 27.69
C PRO A 165 26.78 -11.82 27.93
N GLY A 166 28.03 -11.40 28.06
CA GLY A 166 28.41 -10.00 28.21
C GLY A 166 27.94 -9.17 27.02
N GLY A 167 27.66 -7.89 27.24
CA GLY A 167 27.22 -6.96 26.20
C GLY A 167 28.38 -6.28 25.47
N ILE A 168 28.09 -5.68 24.31
CA ILE A 168 29.00 -4.81 23.58
C ILE A 168 28.38 -3.40 23.55
N ALA A 169 29.07 -2.40 24.08
CA ALA A 169 28.60 -1.02 24.12
C ALA A 169 29.51 -0.08 23.33
N ILE A 170 28.92 0.82 22.55
CA ILE A 170 29.61 1.78 21.69
C ILE A 170 29.10 3.17 22.05
N HIS A 171 29.93 4.00 22.68
CA HIS A 171 29.58 5.31 23.17
C HIS A 171 30.31 6.40 22.39
N GLY A 172 29.73 6.88 21.30
CA GLY A 172 30.28 7.95 20.48
C GLY A 172 31.54 7.58 19.67
N SER A 173 31.91 6.31 19.64
CA SER A 173 33.13 5.86 18.95
C SER A 173 32.98 5.96 17.44
N GLN A 174 34.10 6.27 16.77
CA GLN A 174 34.25 6.24 15.32
C GLN A 174 35.02 4.96 14.93
N LEU A 175 34.30 3.83 14.81
CA LEU A 175 34.90 2.55 14.44
C LEU A 175 34.91 2.44 12.92
N VAL A 176 36.08 2.71 12.34
CA VAL A 176 36.29 2.73 10.89
C VAL A 176 37.30 1.65 10.51
N VAL A 177 36.94 0.84 9.51
CA VAL A 177 37.87 -0.12 8.89
C VAL A 177 38.23 0.31 7.48
N HIS A 178 39.30 -0.28 6.94
CA HIS A 178 39.73 -0.02 5.55
C HIS A 178 38.67 -0.51 4.56
N GLU A 179 38.73 0.02 3.34
CA GLU A 179 37.86 -0.38 2.25
C GLU A 179 37.83 -1.91 2.05
N LYS A 180 36.63 -2.48 1.86
CA LYS A 180 36.38 -3.93 1.69
C LYS A 180 36.68 -4.78 2.94
N GLN A 181 36.91 -4.19 4.09
CA GLN A 181 37.04 -4.91 5.35
C GLN A 181 35.69 -4.95 6.09
N ALA A 182 35.58 -5.85 7.07
CA ALA A 182 34.36 -6.02 7.83
C ALA A 182 34.50 -5.58 9.30
N ILE A 183 33.39 -5.11 9.88
CA ILE A 183 33.18 -4.97 11.32
C ILE A 183 32.16 -6.01 11.74
N THR A 184 32.53 -6.91 12.63
CA THR A 184 31.62 -7.93 13.17
C THR A 184 31.54 -7.80 14.69
N LEU A 185 30.34 -7.65 15.21
CA LEU A 185 30.06 -7.62 16.65
C LEU A 185 29.09 -8.74 16.99
N VAL A 186 29.52 -9.65 17.87
CA VAL A 186 28.71 -10.82 18.27
C VAL A 186 28.75 -10.95 19.78
N GLY A 187 27.60 -10.82 20.45
CA GLY A 187 27.58 -10.81 21.92
C GLY A 187 26.20 -11.03 22.55
N GLY A 188 26.09 -10.65 23.79
CA GLY A 188 24.83 -10.59 24.51
C GLY A 188 23.94 -9.49 23.95
N ASN A 189 23.95 -8.32 24.59
CA ASN A 189 23.26 -7.14 24.01
C ASN A 189 24.30 -6.25 23.31
N ILE A 190 23.88 -5.57 22.23
CA ILE A 190 24.72 -4.58 21.55
C ILE A 190 24.04 -3.22 21.69
N THR A 191 24.76 -2.23 22.26
CA THR A 191 24.24 -0.87 22.40
C THR A 191 25.18 0.10 21.72
N SER A 192 24.63 1.01 20.93
CA SER A 192 25.36 2.11 20.29
C SER A 192 24.64 3.41 20.56
N GLN A 193 25.35 4.39 21.10
CA GLN A 193 24.78 5.70 21.43
C GLN A 193 25.85 6.79 21.29
N SER A 194 25.40 8.04 21.31
CA SER A 194 26.35 9.15 21.37
C SER A 194 27.19 9.13 22.67
N GLY A 195 28.40 9.65 22.60
CA GLY A 195 29.27 9.88 23.73
C GLY A 195 29.73 11.32 23.80
N MET A 196 30.19 11.74 24.97
CA MET A 196 30.69 13.09 25.18
C MET A 196 32.22 13.10 25.13
N LEU A 197 32.78 13.88 24.23
CA LEU A 197 34.22 14.14 24.18
C LEU A 197 34.64 15.02 25.36
N GLN A 198 35.95 15.03 25.70
CA GLN A 198 36.48 15.84 26.81
C GLN A 198 36.22 17.35 26.68
N ASN A 199 36.04 17.86 25.46
CA ASN A 199 35.68 19.26 25.19
C ASN A 199 34.16 19.55 25.34
N GLY A 200 33.35 18.58 25.80
CA GLY A 200 31.92 18.73 25.96
C GLY A 200 31.12 18.50 24.68
N THR A 201 31.75 18.21 23.55
CA THR A 201 31.03 17.92 22.29
C THR A 201 30.40 16.54 22.35
N ILE A 202 29.12 16.46 22.00
CA ILE A 202 28.41 15.18 21.83
C ILE A 202 28.76 14.62 20.46
N GLN A 203 29.29 13.41 20.43
CA GLN A 203 29.67 12.70 19.22
C GLN A 203 28.78 11.47 19.04
N PRO A 204 28.04 11.33 17.93
CA PRO A 204 27.31 10.10 17.60
C PRO A 204 28.28 8.94 17.38
N ALA A 205 27.86 7.75 17.73
CA ALA A 205 28.61 6.53 17.38
C ALA A 205 28.51 6.27 15.88
N HIS A 206 29.60 5.81 15.27
CA HIS A 206 29.65 5.52 13.84
C HIS A 206 30.42 4.23 13.58
N LEU A 207 29.75 3.24 12.99
CA LEU A 207 30.37 2.06 12.42
C LEU A 207 30.50 2.27 10.91
N LEU A 208 31.73 2.34 10.39
CA LEU A 208 31.98 2.58 8.98
C LEU A 208 32.87 1.49 8.37
N ALA A 209 32.33 0.77 7.42
CA ALA A 209 33.05 -0.25 6.64
C ALA A 209 32.86 0.00 5.14
N PRO A 210 33.61 0.93 4.53
CA PRO A 210 33.42 1.30 3.13
C PRO A 210 33.56 0.09 2.20
N ASN A 211 32.54 -0.20 1.36
CA ASN A 211 32.50 -1.36 0.47
C ASN A 211 32.70 -2.71 1.19
N GLY A 212 32.51 -2.73 2.49
CA GLY A 212 32.75 -3.87 3.35
C GLY A 212 31.48 -4.47 3.92
N LYS A 213 31.61 -5.12 5.05
CA LYS A 213 30.49 -5.78 5.72
C LYS A 213 30.38 -5.32 7.18
N ILE A 214 29.18 -5.00 7.64
CA ILE A 214 28.88 -4.79 9.06
C ILE A 214 27.91 -5.87 9.50
N SER A 215 28.31 -6.68 10.49
CA SER A 215 27.49 -7.74 11.03
C SER A 215 27.31 -7.56 12.54
N LEU A 216 26.07 -7.47 12.98
CA LEU A 216 25.70 -7.36 14.39
C LEU A 216 24.83 -8.59 14.75
N ALA A 217 25.23 -9.35 15.77
CA ALA A 217 24.48 -10.52 16.22
C ALA A 217 24.43 -10.61 17.74
N THR A 218 23.27 -10.96 18.30
CA THR A 218 23.07 -11.02 19.75
C THR A 218 22.42 -12.32 20.18
N THR A 219 22.77 -12.82 21.38
CA THR A 219 22.11 -13.95 22.00
C THR A 219 22.00 -13.77 23.52
N GLN A 220 20.99 -14.38 24.13
CA GLN A 220 20.79 -14.51 25.59
C GLN A 220 20.67 -15.96 26.03
N SER A 221 21.08 -16.89 25.17
CA SER A 221 21.06 -18.32 25.49
C SER A 221 22.30 -19.04 24.92
N PRO A 222 22.64 -20.21 25.43
CA PRO A 222 23.69 -21.05 24.84
C PRO A 222 23.41 -21.42 23.38
N GLY A 223 24.46 -21.49 22.56
CA GLY A 223 24.35 -21.80 21.14
C GLY A 223 25.59 -21.35 20.36
N GLU A 224 25.55 -21.45 19.03
CA GLU A 224 26.62 -21.01 18.14
C GLU A 224 26.08 -20.10 17.04
N PHE A 225 26.77 -18.98 16.77
CA PHE A 225 26.67 -18.23 15.53
C PHE A 225 27.77 -18.63 14.57
N PHE A 226 27.41 -19.00 13.36
CA PHE A 226 28.39 -19.22 12.30
C PHE A 226 28.96 -17.89 11.81
N GLN A 227 30.22 -17.89 11.39
CA GLN A 227 30.89 -16.66 10.94
C GLN A 227 30.24 -16.02 9.72
N ASP A 228 29.63 -16.82 8.88
CA ASP A 228 28.88 -16.32 7.70
C ASP A 228 27.37 -16.49 7.87
N PHE A 229 26.79 -15.69 8.76
CA PHE A 229 25.34 -15.69 9.02
C PHE A 229 24.55 -14.79 8.07
N THR A 230 25.06 -14.56 6.85
CA THR A 230 24.41 -13.71 5.85
C THR A 230 23.56 -14.44 4.83
N ASP A 231 23.65 -15.75 4.75
CA ASP A 231 22.89 -16.53 3.80
C ASP A 231 21.49 -16.86 4.33
N GLY A 232 20.51 -16.06 3.88
CA GLY A 232 19.10 -16.37 3.65
C GLY A 232 18.27 -17.09 4.73
N PRO A 233 16.99 -17.33 4.44
CA PRO A 233 15.98 -17.84 5.38
C PRO A 233 16.13 -19.33 5.79
N ASN A 234 17.22 -19.99 5.47
CA ASN A 234 17.48 -21.39 5.81
C ASN A 234 18.28 -21.61 7.09
N ILE A 235 18.57 -20.57 7.85
CA ILE A 235 19.15 -20.74 9.17
C ILE A 235 18.02 -21.15 10.11
N ASN A 236 18.06 -22.40 10.56
CA ASN A 236 17.19 -22.91 11.60
C ASN A 236 17.22 -21.94 12.78
N ASP A 237 16.14 -21.21 13.02
CA ASP A 237 15.97 -20.31 14.17
C ASP A 237 15.99 -21.02 15.53
N GLN A 238 16.21 -22.31 15.52
CA GLN A 238 16.31 -23.18 16.71
C GLN A 238 17.69 -23.20 17.39
N LEU A 239 18.68 -22.42 16.91
CA LEU A 239 20.02 -22.44 17.49
C LEU A 239 20.11 -21.73 18.85
N PHE A 240 19.19 -20.80 19.14
CA PHE A 240 19.15 -20.05 20.39
C PHE A 240 17.74 -20.06 20.99
N ALA A 241 17.63 -20.37 22.27
CA ALA A 241 16.35 -20.34 22.98
C ALA A 241 15.89 -18.91 23.28
N SER A 242 16.82 -17.95 23.34
CA SER A 242 16.55 -16.51 23.44
C SER A 242 17.69 -15.72 22.83
N VAL A 243 17.36 -14.56 22.29
CA VAL A 243 18.29 -13.63 21.63
C VAL A 243 18.31 -12.29 22.36
N GLY A 244 19.42 -11.57 22.28
CA GLY A 244 19.59 -10.27 22.91
C GLY A 244 19.03 -9.12 22.05
N TYR A 245 19.02 -7.91 22.59
CA TYR A 245 18.66 -6.73 21.86
C TYR A 245 19.87 -6.03 21.23
N ILE A 246 19.62 -5.32 20.12
CA ILE A 246 20.56 -4.39 19.50
C ILE A 246 19.94 -3.01 19.57
N GLN A 247 20.60 -2.07 20.26
CA GLN A 247 20.15 -0.70 20.39
C GLN A 247 21.09 0.25 19.66
N LEU A 248 20.56 1.01 18.70
CA LEU A 248 21.26 2.11 18.04
C LEU A 248 20.54 3.41 18.45
N ALA A 249 21.15 4.22 19.28
CA ALA A 249 20.52 5.38 19.91
C ALA A 249 21.26 6.68 19.62
N SER A 250 20.62 7.81 19.83
CA SER A 250 21.24 9.15 19.82
C SER A 250 22.02 9.47 18.55
N GLY A 251 21.45 9.19 17.37
CA GLY A 251 22.05 9.47 16.07
C GLY A 251 23.16 8.50 15.66
N SER A 252 23.27 7.34 16.30
CA SER A 252 24.21 6.28 15.89
C SER A 252 24.03 5.91 14.41
N ARG A 253 25.16 5.66 13.73
CA ARG A 253 25.18 5.38 12.30
C ARG A 253 25.89 4.08 11.99
N VAL A 254 25.28 3.25 11.14
CA VAL A 254 25.88 2.07 10.53
C VAL A 254 25.99 2.37 9.03
N ASP A 255 27.21 2.42 8.51
CA ASP A 255 27.51 2.93 7.18
C ASP A 255 28.49 2.03 6.44
N ILE A 256 28.09 1.55 5.26
CA ILE A 256 28.93 0.79 4.35
C ILE A 256 29.06 1.48 2.98
N SER A 257 28.58 2.71 2.89
CA SER A 257 28.58 3.47 1.65
C SER A 257 29.96 3.79 1.16
N HIS A 258 30.23 3.52 -0.10
CA HIS A 258 31.35 3.97 -0.91
C HIS A 258 31.13 3.54 -2.38
N THR A 259 32.01 2.78 -3.01
CA THR A 259 32.02 2.54 -4.46
C THR A 259 31.72 1.10 -4.89
N SER A 260 31.46 0.16 -3.98
CA SER A 260 31.22 -1.24 -4.33
C SER A 260 30.38 -2.01 -3.31
N ASN A 261 30.07 -3.29 -3.63
CA ASN A 261 29.22 -4.18 -2.85
C ASN A 261 29.66 -4.36 -1.40
N GLY A 262 28.87 -3.92 -0.47
CA GLY A 262 28.95 -4.25 0.95
C GLY A 262 27.63 -4.86 1.42
N THR A 263 27.58 -5.31 2.67
CA THR A 263 26.36 -5.88 3.27
C THR A 263 26.25 -5.44 4.73
N VAL A 264 25.08 -5.02 5.15
CA VAL A 264 24.73 -4.86 6.56
C VAL A 264 23.84 -6.02 6.95
N SER A 265 24.27 -6.81 7.94
CA SER A 265 23.51 -7.93 8.50
C SER A 265 23.27 -7.70 9.98
N ILE A 266 22.02 -7.65 10.40
CA ILE A 266 21.61 -7.45 11.79
C ILE A 266 20.73 -8.62 12.21
N ARG A 267 21.16 -9.35 13.28
CA ARG A 267 20.46 -10.49 13.83
C ARG A 267 20.35 -10.38 15.35
N GLY A 268 19.15 -10.21 15.85
CA GLY A 268 18.86 -10.07 17.27
C GLY A 268 17.38 -10.24 17.56
N GLY A 269 17.01 -10.43 18.81
CA GLY A 269 15.62 -10.51 19.23
C GLY A 269 14.93 -9.14 19.18
N GLN A 270 15.68 -8.09 19.54
CA GLN A 270 15.17 -6.74 19.56
C GLN A 270 16.19 -5.76 18.99
N LEU A 271 15.85 -5.00 17.95
CA LEU A 271 16.63 -3.85 17.47
C LEU A 271 15.97 -2.56 17.94
N ILE A 272 16.67 -1.81 18.82
CA ILE A 272 16.19 -0.54 19.38
C ILE A 272 17.00 0.57 18.75
N LEU A 273 16.36 1.46 18.00
CA LEU A 273 16.94 2.71 17.53
C LEU A 273 16.31 3.86 18.32
N ASP A 274 16.99 4.41 19.32
CA ASP A 274 16.47 5.41 20.27
C ASP A 274 17.19 6.75 20.16
N ILE A 275 16.42 7.84 20.35
CA ILE A 275 16.96 9.19 20.53
C ILE A 275 16.71 9.65 21.96
N GLN A 276 17.78 9.93 22.68
CA GLN A 276 17.75 10.90 23.76
C GLN A 276 18.43 12.19 23.34
N ASN A 277 17.61 13.23 23.23
CA ASN A 277 17.89 14.64 23.34
C ASN A 277 19.33 15.15 23.25
N SER A 278 19.61 15.95 22.24
CA SER A 278 20.48 17.07 22.46
C SER A 278 20.05 18.39 21.81
N VAL A 279 18.90 18.50 21.22
CA VAL A 279 18.36 19.83 20.77
C VAL A 279 16.83 19.82 20.74
N LEU A 280 16.18 19.66 21.88
CA LEU A 280 14.77 20.04 22.04
C LEU A 280 14.50 20.50 23.47
N SER A 281 15.10 21.65 23.82
CA SER A 281 14.79 22.38 25.04
C SER A 281 13.52 23.21 24.95
N THR A 282 12.54 22.82 24.15
CA THR A 282 11.25 23.52 24.09
C THR A 282 10.11 22.64 23.58
N ILE A 283 9.86 21.46 24.13
CA ILE A 283 8.52 20.87 24.14
C ILE A 283 8.38 20.02 25.39
N ASP A 284 7.48 20.47 26.24
CA ASP A 284 7.07 19.83 27.48
C ASP A 284 6.53 18.42 27.28
N ASN A 285 6.90 17.53 28.22
CA ASN A 285 6.17 16.37 28.68
C ASN A 285 5.72 15.31 27.64
N ALA A 286 6.65 14.45 27.25
CA ALA A 286 6.28 13.07 26.98
C ALA A 286 7.06 12.18 27.96
N THR A 287 6.42 11.79 29.03
CA THR A 287 6.86 10.71 29.90
C THR A 287 6.86 9.44 29.11
N THR A 288 8.02 9.02 28.62
CA THR A 288 8.23 7.66 28.14
C THR A 288 8.45 6.79 29.37
N THR A 289 7.44 6.09 29.81
CA THR A 289 7.60 4.94 30.68
C THR A 289 8.42 3.91 29.94
N PRO A 290 9.50 3.36 30.52
CA PRO A 290 10.19 2.21 29.94
C PRO A 290 9.20 1.04 29.88
N VAL A 291 8.98 0.50 28.70
CA VAL A 291 8.28 -0.77 28.54
C VAL A 291 9.21 -1.86 29.12
N PRO A 292 8.72 -2.73 30.02
CA PRO A 292 9.54 -3.81 30.53
C PRO A 292 9.98 -4.73 29.40
N PRO A 293 11.18 -5.32 29.45
CA PRO A 293 11.67 -6.23 28.45
C PRO A 293 10.98 -7.59 28.61
N GLU A 294 9.80 -7.74 28.06
CA GLU A 294 9.18 -9.03 27.82
C GLU A 294 8.88 -9.12 26.34
N GLN A 295 9.69 -9.93 25.68
CA GLN A 295 9.59 -10.40 24.29
C GLN A 295 10.59 -9.78 23.30
N ASP A 296 11.14 -10.64 22.49
CA ASP A 296 12.16 -10.44 21.46
C ASP A 296 11.73 -9.47 20.34
N THR A 297 11.72 -8.17 20.61
CA THR A 297 11.24 -7.12 19.72
C THR A 297 12.37 -6.22 19.22
N ILE A 298 12.45 -5.98 17.92
CA ILE A 298 13.29 -4.90 17.36
C ILE A 298 12.52 -3.58 17.41
N LEU A 299 13.01 -2.60 18.17
CA LEU A 299 12.45 -1.27 18.29
C LEU A 299 13.39 -0.23 17.69
N ILE A 300 12.99 0.44 16.64
CA ILE A 300 13.73 1.54 15.99
C ILE A 300 13.00 2.86 16.28
N THR A 301 13.63 3.78 17.00
CA THR A 301 13.04 5.06 17.43
C THR A 301 13.56 6.26 16.65
N PRO A 302 13.00 7.46 16.82
CA PRO A 302 13.11 8.56 15.85
C PRO A 302 14.54 9.05 15.54
N THR A 303 14.79 9.34 14.25
CA THR A 303 16.00 9.90 13.60
C THR A 303 17.18 8.95 13.39
N SER A 304 17.03 7.67 13.59
CA SER A 304 18.08 6.69 13.28
C SER A 304 18.09 6.35 11.78
N GLN A 305 19.27 6.09 11.24
CA GLN A 305 19.45 5.85 9.83
C GLN A 305 20.30 4.61 9.57
N ILE A 306 19.80 3.74 8.70
CA ILE A 306 20.59 2.69 8.05
C ILE A 306 20.68 3.09 6.58
N ILE A 307 21.90 3.39 6.12
CA ILE A 307 22.12 3.90 4.77
C ILE A 307 23.10 3.01 4.03
N SER A 308 22.74 2.64 2.82
CA SER A 308 23.57 1.98 1.84
C SER A 308 23.63 2.84 0.58
N GLY A 309 24.77 2.98 -0.09
CA GLY A 309 24.86 3.78 -1.29
C GLY A 309 25.95 3.35 -2.26
N ALA A 310 25.65 3.42 -3.55
CA ALA A 310 26.60 3.33 -4.64
C ALA A 310 26.84 4.70 -5.26
N TYR A 311 28.13 5.09 -5.37
CA TYR A 311 28.51 6.41 -5.84
C TYR A 311 29.16 6.45 -7.23
N SER A 312 29.66 5.35 -7.78
CA SER A 312 30.30 5.35 -9.12
C SER A 312 30.17 4.08 -9.93
N ASP A 313 30.94 3.04 -9.76
CA ASP A 313 31.10 2.03 -10.80
C ASP A 313 30.71 0.60 -10.42
N ARG A 314 29.90 0.40 -9.40
CA ARG A 314 29.40 -0.92 -8.97
C ARG A 314 28.06 -0.80 -8.24
N ASP A 315 27.35 -1.93 -8.19
CA ASP A 315 26.08 -2.05 -7.48
C ASP A 315 26.20 -1.68 -6.00
N GLY A 316 25.15 -1.07 -5.48
CA GLY A 316 25.06 -0.71 -4.07
C GLY A 316 24.88 -1.95 -3.19
N PRO A 317 25.33 -1.87 -1.93
CA PRO A 317 25.21 -2.98 -1.00
C PRO A 317 23.78 -3.21 -0.51
N ASP A 318 23.44 -4.48 -0.27
CA ASP A 318 22.14 -4.87 0.27
C ASP A 318 22.03 -4.61 1.78
N ILE A 319 20.79 -4.37 2.24
CA ILE A 319 20.45 -4.24 3.65
C ILE A 319 19.54 -5.39 4.03
N HIS A 320 20.03 -6.26 4.92
CA HIS A 320 19.27 -7.40 5.44
C HIS A 320 19.02 -7.21 6.94
N LEU A 321 17.75 -7.12 7.35
CA LEU A 321 17.31 -7.16 8.74
C LEU A 321 16.51 -8.43 8.97
N HIS A 322 17.00 -9.26 9.89
CA HIS A 322 16.32 -10.48 10.31
C HIS A 322 16.07 -10.42 11.81
N ALA A 323 14.83 -10.55 12.21
CA ALA A 323 14.41 -10.44 13.60
C ALA A 323 13.23 -11.34 13.92
N ASP A 324 12.97 -11.56 15.20
CA ASP A 324 11.72 -12.17 15.60
C ASP A 324 10.55 -11.18 15.44
N GLN A 325 10.74 -9.95 15.87
CA GLN A 325 9.79 -8.83 15.70
C GLN A 325 10.54 -7.53 15.37
N LEU A 326 9.97 -6.69 14.51
CA LEU A 326 10.56 -5.41 14.11
C LEU A 326 9.61 -4.25 14.37
N THR A 327 10.02 -3.28 15.19
CA THR A 327 9.29 -2.04 15.40
C THR A 327 10.14 -0.82 15.01
N LEU A 328 9.70 -0.09 14.00
CA LEU A 328 10.29 1.17 13.56
C LEU A 328 9.42 2.32 14.01
N VAL A 329 9.94 3.25 14.79
CA VAL A 329 9.20 4.42 15.28
C VAL A 329 9.85 5.69 14.74
N GLY A 330 9.08 6.48 14.02
CA GLY A 330 9.47 7.79 13.52
C GLY A 330 9.01 8.94 14.41
N VAL A 331 9.27 10.17 13.97
CA VAL A 331 8.81 11.39 14.66
C VAL A 331 7.39 11.72 14.21
N PRO A 332 6.48 12.15 15.09
CA PRO A 332 5.17 12.64 14.66
C PRO A 332 5.31 13.80 13.68
N SER A 333 4.57 13.79 12.58
CA SER A 333 4.61 14.87 11.60
C SER A 333 3.92 16.12 12.15
N THR A 334 4.65 17.23 12.24
CA THR A 334 4.07 18.55 12.47
C THR A 334 4.35 19.41 11.25
N ARG A 335 3.50 20.43 11.00
CA ARG A 335 3.58 21.31 9.82
C ARG A 335 4.94 21.98 9.64
N ASP A 336 5.70 22.18 10.71
CA ASP A 336 6.98 22.87 10.71
C ASP A 336 8.21 21.93 10.57
N ASN A 337 8.00 20.62 10.63
CA ASN A 337 9.08 19.64 10.67
C ASN A 337 9.46 19.03 9.33
N PHE A 338 8.73 19.34 8.26
CA PHE A 338 8.77 18.57 7.02
C PHE A 338 10.06 18.70 6.20
N ALA A 339 10.71 19.84 6.22
CA ALA A 339 11.80 20.12 5.29
C ALA A 339 13.22 19.79 5.80
N ASN A 340 13.48 19.76 7.12
CA ASN A 340 14.84 19.80 7.66
C ASN A 340 15.10 18.92 8.89
N LYS A 341 14.24 17.94 9.22
CA LYS A 341 14.51 17.10 10.40
C LYS A 341 14.95 15.69 10.01
N PRO A 342 15.86 15.11 10.78
CA PRO A 342 16.28 13.73 10.61
C PRO A 342 15.07 12.79 10.81
N ARG A 343 14.94 11.82 9.93
CA ARG A 343 13.83 10.84 9.90
C ARG A 343 14.37 9.46 10.29
N THR A 344 13.54 8.62 10.86
CA THR A 344 13.87 7.19 10.93
C THR A 344 13.82 6.63 9.52
N GLN A 345 14.95 6.13 9.06
CA GLN A 345 15.13 5.84 7.64
C GLN A 345 15.99 4.60 7.43
N ILE A 346 15.50 3.69 6.60
CA ILE A 346 16.29 2.64 5.97
C ILE A 346 16.37 2.99 4.49
N GLN A 347 17.56 3.28 3.99
CA GLN A 347 17.73 3.78 2.64
C GLN A 347 18.86 3.09 1.90
N SER A 348 18.58 2.65 0.68
CA SER A 348 19.57 2.32 -0.33
C SER A 348 19.49 3.33 -1.47
N TYR A 349 20.64 3.77 -2.01
CA TYR A 349 20.61 4.68 -3.14
C TYR A 349 21.77 4.47 -4.11
N ALA A 350 21.55 4.88 -5.37
CA ALA A 350 22.57 4.91 -6.40
C ALA A 350 22.58 6.27 -7.11
N SER A 351 23.76 6.80 -7.36
CA SER A 351 23.98 8.06 -8.10
C SER A 351 24.66 7.89 -9.45
N GLY A 352 25.00 6.66 -9.84
CA GLY A 352 25.65 6.28 -11.12
C GLY A 352 24.78 5.35 -11.95
N ASP A 353 25.42 4.60 -12.81
CA ASP A 353 24.81 3.64 -13.76
C ASP A 353 24.61 2.24 -13.14
N HIS A 354 24.99 2.06 -11.91
CA HIS A 354 24.88 0.80 -11.18
C HIS A 354 23.65 0.74 -10.30
N LYS A 355 23.21 -0.50 -9.96
CA LYS A 355 22.03 -0.77 -9.14
C LYS A 355 22.24 -0.31 -7.69
N ALA A 356 21.26 0.30 -7.06
CA ALA A 356 21.18 0.44 -5.61
C ALA A 356 20.92 -0.93 -4.97
N GLY A 357 21.44 -1.17 -3.76
CA GLY A 357 21.24 -2.42 -3.03
C GLY A 357 19.78 -2.70 -2.71
N ASP A 358 19.43 -3.95 -2.55
CA ASP A 358 18.12 -4.40 -2.12
C ASP A 358 17.94 -4.19 -0.61
N ILE A 359 16.69 -4.01 -0.15
CA ILE A 359 16.34 -3.89 1.27
C ILE A 359 15.42 -5.04 1.62
N ILE A 360 15.87 -5.93 2.50
CA ILE A 360 15.14 -7.12 2.91
C ILE A 360 14.92 -7.09 4.42
N LEU A 361 13.68 -6.96 4.84
CA LEU A 361 13.24 -7.02 6.23
C LEU A 361 12.42 -8.30 6.42
N TRP A 362 12.90 -9.18 7.26
CA TRP A 362 12.26 -10.45 7.51
C TRP A 362 12.06 -10.69 9.01
N THR A 363 10.84 -11.08 9.41
CA THR A 363 10.52 -11.39 10.80
C THR A 363 9.70 -12.67 10.90
N ASN A 364 9.81 -13.36 12.05
CA ASN A 364 8.89 -14.43 12.39
C ASN A 364 7.50 -13.89 12.75
N ASN A 365 7.47 -12.82 13.57
CA ASN A 365 6.27 -12.17 14.09
C ASN A 365 6.06 -10.79 13.46
N ASP A 366 5.52 -9.84 14.19
CA ASP A 366 5.02 -8.58 13.66
C ASP A 366 6.14 -7.65 13.12
N ILE A 367 5.80 -6.90 12.05
CA ILE A 367 6.54 -5.71 11.61
C ILE A 367 5.66 -4.49 11.88
N GLU A 368 6.16 -3.54 12.66
CA GLU A 368 5.48 -2.29 12.95
C GLU A 368 6.29 -1.09 12.48
N LEU A 369 5.71 -0.28 11.60
CA LEU A 369 6.24 1.00 11.12
C LEU A 369 5.32 2.11 11.62
N ASN A 370 5.74 2.81 12.67
CA ASN A 370 4.92 3.81 13.33
C ASN A 370 5.44 5.23 13.11
N LYS A 371 4.57 6.16 12.76
CA LYS A 371 4.88 7.58 12.48
C LYS A 371 5.71 7.74 11.19
N LEU A 372 6.53 8.80 11.07
CA LEU A 372 7.32 9.11 9.87
C LEU A 372 8.52 8.16 9.69
N VAL A 373 8.26 6.93 9.34
CA VAL A 373 9.28 5.96 8.94
C VAL A 373 9.40 5.93 7.44
N THR A 374 10.62 5.92 6.92
CA THR A 374 10.91 5.77 5.48
C THR A 374 11.77 4.55 5.24
N ILE A 375 11.28 3.65 4.40
CA ILE A 375 12.09 2.58 3.81
C ILE A 375 12.14 2.85 2.32
N SER A 376 13.34 3.15 1.78
CA SER A 376 13.43 3.61 0.40
C SER A 376 14.68 3.10 -0.32
N SER A 377 14.49 2.69 -1.57
CA SER A 377 15.59 2.52 -2.51
C SER A 377 15.43 3.55 -3.63
N ILE A 378 16.50 4.32 -3.93
CA ILE A 378 16.42 5.47 -4.84
C ILE A 378 17.58 5.43 -5.81
N THR A 379 17.29 5.64 -7.11
CA THR A 379 18.32 5.97 -8.09
C THR A 379 18.16 7.40 -8.61
N THR A 380 19.28 8.08 -8.78
CA THR A 380 19.34 9.46 -9.30
C THR A 380 19.92 9.56 -10.70
N ALA A 381 20.28 8.43 -11.30
CA ALA A 381 20.94 8.34 -12.61
C ALA A 381 20.37 7.19 -13.45
N SER A 382 21.19 6.58 -14.31
CA SER A 382 20.79 5.47 -15.19
C SER A 382 20.76 4.10 -14.50
N GLY A 383 21.40 3.94 -13.34
CA GLY A 383 21.38 2.71 -12.56
C GLY A 383 19.99 2.41 -11.98
N GLN A 384 19.71 1.15 -11.74
CA GLN A 384 18.44 0.69 -11.19
C GLN A 384 18.35 0.94 -9.67
N ALA A 385 17.19 1.33 -9.14
CA ALA A 385 16.93 1.26 -7.71
C ALA A 385 16.73 -0.20 -7.26
N GLY A 386 17.11 -0.52 -6.01
CA GLY A 386 16.96 -1.86 -5.45
C GLY A 386 15.53 -2.24 -5.12
N ASN A 387 15.29 -3.54 -4.99
CA ASN A 387 14.02 -4.07 -4.51
C ASN A 387 13.86 -3.81 -3.01
N ILE A 388 12.61 -3.80 -2.56
CA ILE A 388 12.27 -3.72 -1.14
C ILE A 388 11.34 -4.87 -0.81
N GLU A 389 11.72 -5.68 0.16
CA GLU A 389 10.92 -6.81 0.63
C GLU A 389 10.71 -6.69 2.14
N LEU A 390 9.45 -6.73 2.57
CA LEU A 390 9.03 -6.81 3.95
C LEU A 390 8.24 -8.10 4.14
N THR A 391 8.75 -9.03 4.94
CA THR A 391 8.10 -10.32 5.16
C THR A 391 7.94 -10.60 6.66
N SER A 392 6.71 -10.82 7.09
CA SER A 392 6.34 -11.38 8.39
C SER A 392 5.75 -12.77 8.19
N VAL A 393 6.37 -13.80 8.75
CA VAL A 393 5.98 -15.20 8.47
C VAL A 393 4.67 -15.57 9.17
N HIS A 394 4.56 -15.25 10.46
CA HIS A 394 3.42 -15.64 11.31
C HIS A 394 2.64 -14.44 11.86
N GLY A 395 3.23 -13.25 11.85
CA GLY A 395 2.66 -12.03 12.42
C GLY A 395 2.00 -11.13 11.39
N ASN A 396 1.77 -9.89 11.80
CA ASN A 396 1.16 -8.84 11.01
C ASN A 396 2.21 -7.84 10.53
N ILE A 397 1.87 -7.07 9.50
CA ILE A 397 2.63 -5.88 9.10
C ILE A 397 1.73 -4.67 9.31
N ARG A 398 2.09 -3.80 10.27
CA ARG A 398 1.37 -2.57 10.60
C ARG A 398 2.18 -1.37 10.18
N MET A 399 1.61 -0.53 9.35
CA MET A 399 2.20 0.74 8.95
C MET A 399 1.22 1.84 9.30
N THR A 400 1.56 2.65 10.31
CA THR A 400 0.67 3.68 10.82
C THR A 400 1.34 5.05 10.79
N GLU A 401 0.61 6.02 10.32
CA GLU A 401 1.07 7.42 10.22
C GLU A 401 0.57 8.23 11.41
N GLY A 402 1.44 9.09 11.93
CA GLY A 402 1.06 10.11 12.90
C GLY A 402 0.74 11.48 12.29
N GLY A 403 0.56 11.60 11.00
CA GLY A 403 0.29 12.89 10.28
C GLY A 403 0.74 12.88 8.82
N LYS A 404 0.39 13.76 8.14
CA LYS A 404 0.19 14.42 6.83
C LYS A 404 0.99 14.04 5.58
N GLU A 405 2.17 13.47 5.61
CA GLU A 405 2.95 13.13 4.39
C GLU A 405 4.02 12.07 4.69
N SER A 406 3.64 10.83 4.86
CA SER A 406 4.61 9.76 5.00
C SER A 406 4.98 9.18 3.64
N PRO A 407 6.27 9.02 3.36
CA PRO A 407 6.69 8.21 2.23
C PRO A 407 6.43 6.72 2.45
N GLY A 408 6.46 6.21 3.68
CA GLY A 408 6.30 4.76 3.94
C GLY A 408 7.37 3.94 3.24
N VAL A 409 6.97 3.03 2.34
CA VAL A 409 7.88 2.12 1.62
C VAL A 409 7.92 2.50 0.14
N SER A 410 9.11 2.81 -0.41
CA SER A 410 9.19 3.25 -1.81
C SER A 410 10.48 2.87 -2.53
N SER A 411 10.35 2.32 -3.74
CA SER A 411 11.45 2.28 -4.70
C SER A 411 11.25 3.37 -5.75
N ALA A 412 12.25 4.24 -5.96
CA ALA A 412 12.09 5.45 -6.75
C ALA A 412 13.25 5.68 -7.72
N SER A 413 12.93 6.23 -8.90
CA SER A 413 13.88 6.76 -9.86
C SER A 413 13.57 8.22 -10.16
N ILE A 414 14.59 9.06 -10.18
CA ILE A 414 14.45 10.47 -10.60
C ILE A 414 15.04 10.75 -11.98
N ALA A 415 15.53 9.72 -12.66
CA ALA A 415 16.20 9.80 -13.96
C ALA A 415 15.80 8.63 -14.87
N SER A 416 16.75 8.11 -15.66
CA SER A 416 16.51 7.04 -16.64
C SER A 416 16.60 5.62 -16.06
N GLY A 417 17.11 5.44 -14.85
CA GLY A 417 17.21 4.13 -14.23
C GLY A 417 15.84 3.58 -13.83
N ASP A 418 15.67 2.27 -13.97
CA ASP A 418 14.44 1.58 -13.53
C ASP A 418 14.33 1.56 -12.01
N THR A 419 13.13 1.45 -11.45
CA THR A 419 12.96 1.19 -10.02
C THR A 419 12.94 -0.31 -9.75
N GLY A 420 13.28 -0.70 -8.52
CA GLY A 420 13.04 -2.06 -8.04
C GLY A 420 11.57 -2.31 -7.70
N ASN A 421 11.25 -3.56 -7.40
CA ASN A 421 9.93 -3.97 -6.94
C ASN A 421 9.77 -3.70 -5.43
N VAL A 422 8.52 -3.56 -4.99
CA VAL A 422 8.17 -3.48 -3.56
C VAL A 422 7.23 -4.63 -3.24
N THR A 423 7.67 -5.52 -2.35
CA THR A 423 6.89 -6.68 -1.88
C THR A 423 6.62 -6.55 -0.39
N VAL A 424 5.37 -6.70 0.01
CA VAL A 424 4.96 -6.73 1.42
C VAL A 424 4.16 -8.02 1.65
N SER A 425 4.66 -8.90 2.51
CA SER A 425 4.14 -10.25 2.69
C SER A 425 3.89 -10.59 4.16
N ALA A 426 2.64 -10.88 4.51
CA ALA A 426 2.21 -11.42 5.80
C ALA A 426 1.20 -12.56 5.57
N PRO A 427 1.61 -13.71 5.01
CA PRO A 427 0.69 -14.73 4.51
C PRO A 427 -0.20 -15.35 5.59
N ALA A 428 0.25 -15.40 6.84
CA ALA A 428 -0.53 -15.87 7.97
C ALA A 428 -1.24 -14.72 8.74
N GLY A 429 -0.83 -13.46 8.51
CA GLY A 429 -1.29 -12.28 9.24
C GLY A 429 -1.97 -11.23 8.38
N ASN A 430 -2.21 -10.08 8.98
CA ASN A 430 -2.83 -8.93 8.34
C ASN A 430 -1.79 -7.89 7.95
N ILE A 431 -2.05 -7.19 6.85
CA ILE A 431 -1.35 -5.95 6.51
C ILE A 431 -2.28 -4.78 6.78
N ILE A 432 -1.84 -3.82 7.59
CA ILE A 432 -2.60 -2.64 7.97
C ILE A 432 -1.84 -1.39 7.51
N LEU A 433 -2.46 -0.61 6.63
CA LEU A 433 -1.91 0.63 6.09
C LEU A 433 -2.79 1.80 6.52
N SER A 434 -2.33 2.61 7.48
CA SER A 434 -3.05 3.79 7.95
C SER A 434 -2.25 5.06 7.66
N GLY A 435 -2.69 5.86 6.70
CA GLY A 435 -2.05 7.11 6.28
C GLY A 435 -0.67 6.96 5.63
N VAL A 436 -0.31 5.78 5.14
CA VAL A 436 1.01 5.47 4.58
C VAL A 436 0.96 5.09 3.11
N GLN A 437 2.13 5.12 2.46
CA GLN A 437 2.29 4.82 1.05
C GLN A 437 3.24 3.66 0.83
N VAL A 438 2.83 2.69 0.01
CA VAL A 438 3.68 1.62 -0.52
C VAL A 438 3.71 1.78 -2.03
N ARG A 439 4.88 2.09 -2.61
CA ARG A 439 4.91 2.49 -4.01
C ARG A 439 6.22 2.26 -4.75
N THR A 440 6.10 2.23 -6.08
CA THR A 440 7.22 2.41 -7.00
C THR A 440 6.96 3.63 -7.88
N GLN A 441 7.98 4.44 -8.16
CA GLN A 441 7.77 5.65 -8.96
C GLN A 441 8.99 6.06 -9.79
N THR A 442 8.74 6.56 -11.00
CA THR A 442 9.73 7.31 -11.77
C THR A 442 9.25 8.73 -11.94
N ARG A 443 10.06 9.69 -11.43
CA ARG A 443 9.71 11.09 -11.44
C ARG A 443 10.94 11.99 -11.32
N PRO A 444 11.10 13.01 -12.17
CA PRO A 444 12.19 13.98 -12.05
C PRO A 444 12.06 14.82 -10.78
N LEU A 445 13.18 15.37 -10.31
CA LEU A 445 13.21 16.29 -9.17
C LEU A 445 12.36 17.55 -9.43
N ASN A 446 12.48 18.09 -10.64
CA ASN A 446 11.63 19.19 -11.09
C ASN A 446 10.79 18.73 -12.28
N PRO A 447 9.55 18.30 -12.06
CA PRO A 447 8.68 17.85 -13.13
C PRO A 447 8.17 19.00 -14.03
N LEU A 448 8.46 20.27 -13.72
CA LEU A 448 8.19 21.42 -14.58
C LEU A 448 9.34 21.72 -15.56
N ASP A 449 10.47 21.04 -15.39
CA ASP A 449 11.62 21.13 -16.29
C ASP A 449 11.47 20.11 -17.42
N PRO A 450 11.27 20.55 -18.68
CA PRO A 450 11.07 19.63 -19.81
C PRO A 450 12.27 18.71 -20.07
N GLN A 451 13.48 19.13 -19.72
CA GLN A 451 14.68 18.31 -19.92
C GLN A 451 14.75 17.20 -18.89
N GLN A 452 14.47 17.50 -17.63
CA GLN A 452 14.40 16.50 -16.57
C GLN A 452 13.22 15.55 -16.78
N LEU A 453 12.08 16.05 -17.24
CA LEU A 453 10.94 15.22 -17.58
C LEU A 453 11.26 14.25 -18.74
N ALA A 454 11.95 14.72 -19.76
CA ALA A 454 12.40 13.88 -20.89
C ALA A 454 13.45 12.86 -20.47
N ALA A 455 14.27 13.16 -19.47
CA ALA A 455 15.30 12.27 -18.94
C ALA A 455 14.74 11.19 -17.99
N ALA A 456 13.54 11.38 -17.41
CA ALA A 456 12.90 10.44 -16.50
C ALA A 456 12.23 9.29 -17.27
N THR A 457 13.03 8.42 -17.87
CA THR A 457 12.58 7.31 -18.73
C THR A 457 12.58 5.95 -18.06
N GLY A 458 13.04 5.86 -16.82
CA GLY A 458 13.07 4.61 -16.04
C GLY A 458 11.69 3.99 -15.86
N ARG A 459 11.62 2.66 -15.80
CA ARG A 459 10.39 1.89 -15.60
C ARG A 459 10.12 1.72 -14.10
N PRO A 460 8.96 2.14 -13.58
CA PRO A 460 8.57 1.75 -12.24
C PRO A 460 8.40 0.24 -12.11
N GLY A 461 8.93 -0.34 -11.03
CA GLY A 461 8.76 -1.74 -10.69
C GLY A 461 7.34 -2.06 -10.23
N LYS A 462 7.12 -3.29 -9.83
CA LYS A 462 5.83 -3.80 -9.34
C LYS A 462 5.64 -3.52 -7.85
N VAL A 463 4.37 -3.46 -7.42
CA VAL A 463 3.99 -3.55 -6.01
C VAL A 463 3.22 -4.86 -5.80
N GLU A 464 3.69 -5.69 -4.87
CA GLU A 464 3.08 -6.98 -4.56
C GLU A 464 2.71 -7.04 -3.07
N ILE A 465 1.45 -7.37 -2.78
CA ILE A 465 0.91 -7.56 -1.44
C ILE A 465 0.43 -8.99 -1.31
N ASN A 466 0.86 -9.68 -0.27
CA ASN A 466 0.42 -11.04 0.04
C ASN A 466 0.09 -11.14 1.53
N ALA A 467 -1.17 -11.40 1.89
CA ALA A 467 -1.60 -11.43 3.29
C ALA A 467 -2.86 -12.29 3.49
N LYS A 468 -3.24 -12.48 4.74
CA LYS A 468 -4.58 -12.95 5.07
C LYS A 468 -5.60 -11.85 4.81
N ASN A 469 -5.42 -10.67 5.42
CA ASN A 469 -6.25 -9.49 5.21
C ASN A 469 -5.39 -8.28 4.86
N LEU A 470 -5.96 -7.36 4.08
CA LEU A 470 -5.40 -6.03 3.87
C LEU A 470 -6.42 -4.98 4.33
N GLU A 471 -6.04 -4.20 5.32
CA GLU A 471 -6.81 -3.07 5.82
C GLU A 471 -6.13 -1.76 5.41
N MET A 472 -6.83 -0.92 4.66
CA MET A 472 -6.36 0.39 4.24
C MET A 472 -7.26 1.48 4.81
N SER A 473 -6.68 2.39 5.59
CA SER A 473 -7.34 3.60 6.10
C SER A 473 -6.51 4.80 5.69
N ALA A 474 -6.93 5.53 4.67
CA ALA A 474 -6.14 6.56 4.00
C ALA A 474 -4.75 6.05 3.51
N GLY A 475 -4.64 4.76 3.23
CA GLY A 475 -3.44 4.11 2.74
C GLY A 475 -3.32 4.19 1.22
N THR A 476 -2.09 4.13 0.68
CA THR A 476 -1.86 4.14 -0.77
C THR A 476 -0.97 2.98 -1.21
N LEU A 477 -1.45 2.19 -2.17
CA LEU A 477 -0.63 1.29 -2.99
C LEU A 477 -0.46 1.93 -4.35
N GLY A 478 0.78 2.14 -4.83
CA GLY A 478 0.97 2.92 -6.04
C GLY A 478 2.13 2.47 -6.94
N THR A 479 1.88 2.46 -8.25
CA THR A 479 2.93 2.49 -9.27
C THR A 479 2.69 3.71 -10.16
N PHE A 480 3.72 4.54 -10.33
CA PHE A 480 3.53 5.84 -10.94
C PHE A 480 4.69 6.24 -11.87
N THR A 481 4.36 6.83 -13.02
CA THR A 481 5.36 7.46 -13.90
C THR A 481 4.90 8.83 -14.39
N THR A 482 5.84 9.76 -14.43
CA THR A 482 5.71 11.00 -15.21
C THR A 482 6.46 10.92 -16.55
N GLY A 483 7.32 9.93 -16.71
CA GLY A 483 8.13 9.70 -17.91
C GLY A 483 7.42 8.86 -18.96
N SER A 484 8.15 8.43 -19.98
CA SER A 484 7.62 7.68 -21.13
C SER A 484 7.43 6.18 -20.89
N ALA A 485 7.90 5.64 -19.79
CA ALA A 485 7.82 4.21 -19.49
C ALA A 485 6.44 3.82 -18.93
N LYS A 486 5.99 2.58 -19.20
CA LYS A 486 4.80 2.00 -18.57
C LYS A 486 5.11 1.72 -17.08
N PRO A 487 4.26 2.12 -16.13
CA PRO A 487 4.37 1.72 -14.72
C PRO A 487 4.28 0.20 -14.54
N GLY A 488 4.86 -0.31 -13.45
CA GLY A 488 4.69 -1.71 -13.08
C GLY A 488 3.25 -2.05 -12.68
N SER A 489 2.96 -3.33 -12.53
CA SER A 489 1.67 -3.80 -12.05
C SER A 489 1.55 -3.72 -10.52
N ILE A 490 0.31 -3.65 -10.04
CA ILE A 490 -0.03 -3.86 -8.62
C ILE A 490 -0.72 -5.22 -8.52
N THR A 491 -0.21 -6.07 -7.63
CA THR A 491 -0.80 -7.38 -7.37
C THR A 491 -1.13 -7.49 -5.88
N VAL A 492 -2.41 -7.70 -5.56
CA VAL A 492 -2.90 -7.92 -4.20
C VAL A 492 -3.48 -9.32 -4.11
N LYS A 493 -2.87 -10.18 -3.31
CA LYS A 493 -3.30 -11.57 -3.07
C LYS A 493 -3.64 -11.74 -1.60
N LEU A 494 -4.92 -11.91 -1.31
CA LEU A 494 -5.42 -12.11 0.04
C LEU A 494 -6.16 -13.43 0.14
N SER A 495 -5.94 -14.14 1.22
CA SER A 495 -6.71 -15.36 1.50
C SER A 495 -8.09 -15.06 2.10
N ASP A 496 -8.32 -13.84 2.60
CA ASP A 496 -9.58 -13.41 3.20
C ASP A 496 -9.98 -12.01 2.68
N THR A 497 -9.88 -10.94 3.43
CA THR A 497 -10.58 -9.68 3.16
C THR A 497 -9.67 -8.54 2.72
N LEU A 498 -10.13 -7.74 1.74
CA LEU A 498 -9.65 -6.38 1.44
C LEU A 498 -10.64 -5.36 1.98
N THR A 499 -10.22 -4.52 2.92
CA THR A 499 -10.99 -3.39 3.41
C THR A 499 -10.32 -2.07 3.06
N MET A 500 -11.05 -1.16 2.40
CA MET A 500 -10.59 0.18 2.04
C MET A 500 -11.54 1.23 2.59
N THR A 501 -11.02 2.13 3.43
CA THR A 501 -11.79 3.22 4.06
C THR A 501 -11.01 4.53 4.04
N ALA A 502 -11.68 5.65 4.26
CA ALA A 502 -11.02 6.93 4.55
C ALA A 502 -10.71 7.06 6.05
N ASP A 503 -9.78 7.94 6.39
CA ASP A 503 -9.56 8.36 7.76
C ASP A 503 -9.71 9.88 7.88
N SER A 504 -10.89 10.31 8.32
CA SER A 504 -11.21 11.73 8.47
C SER A 504 -10.44 12.43 9.60
N SER A 505 -9.77 11.68 10.48
CA SER A 505 -8.92 12.24 11.54
C SER A 505 -7.57 12.73 11.01
N LEU A 506 -7.15 12.24 9.86
CA LEU A 506 -5.92 12.66 9.20
C LEU A 506 -6.13 13.99 8.48
N ASN A 507 -5.65 15.06 9.11
CA ASN A 507 -5.63 16.40 8.51
C ASN A 507 -4.47 16.55 7.52
N LEU A 508 -4.66 16.28 6.24
CA LEU A 508 -3.62 16.41 5.21
C LEU A 508 -3.31 17.89 4.89
N PRO A 509 -2.03 18.35 4.88
CA PRO A 509 -1.65 19.77 4.72
C PRO A 509 -2.08 20.40 3.42
N SER A 510 -2.31 19.61 2.40
CA SER A 510 -2.64 20.05 1.04
C SER A 510 -4.15 20.10 0.78
N GLY A 511 -5.02 19.87 1.78
CA GLY A 511 -6.47 19.71 1.57
C GLY A 511 -6.79 18.47 0.73
N GLY A 512 -5.88 17.46 0.69
CA GLY A 512 -6.13 16.15 0.13
C GLY A 512 -7.15 15.41 0.99
N LEU A 513 -8.00 14.60 0.36
CA LEU A 513 -8.93 13.74 1.08
C LEU A 513 -8.16 12.56 1.67
N PRO A 514 -8.52 12.12 2.86
CA PRO A 514 -7.91 10.98 3.53
C PRO A 514 -8.44 9.65 2.98
N ASP A 515 -8.43 9.49 1.64
CA ASP A 515 -9.02 8.34 0.95
C ASP A 515 -8.00 7.20 0.82
N SER A 516 -8.44 5.96 0.84
CA SER A 516 -7.61 4.81 0.51
C SER A 516 -7.49 4.62 -1.01
N ILE A 517 -6.27 4.40 -1.51
CA ILE A 517 -5.99 4.42 -2.94
C ILE A 517 -5.13 3.22 -3.38
N ILE A 518 -5.60 2.49 -4.39
CA ILE A 518 -4.79 1.55 -5.16
C ILE A 518 -4.67 2.14 -6.57
N VAL A 519 -3.45 2.54 -7.00
CA VAL A 519 -3.29 3.29 -8.23
C VAL A 519 -2.07 2.88 -9.05
N ALA A 520 -2.31 2.54 -10.32
CA ALA A 520 -1.26 2.27 -11.29
C ALA A 520 -1.43 3.24 -12.46
N SER A 521 -0.91 4.49 -12.33
CA SER A 521 -1.24 5.58 -13.24
C SER A 521 -0.04 6.11 -14.01
N SER A 522 -0.32 6.57 -15.24
CA SER A 522 0.62 7.28 -16.10
C SER A 522 0.08 8.68 -16.42
N VAL A 523 0.92 9.69 -16.32
CA VAL A 523 0.63 11.06 -16.79
C VAL A 523 1.31 11.34 -18.14
N SER A 524 1.84 10.31 -18.78
CA SER A 524 2.57 10.37 -20.05
C SER A 524 1.83 9.62 -21.17
N ARG A 525 2.50 9.49 -22.32
CA ARG A 525 1.99 8.70 -23.46
C ARG A 525 1.94 7.20 -23.21
N ALA A 526 2.66 6.70 -22.20
CA ALA A 526 2.64 5.29 -21.85
C ALA A 526 1.28 4.89 -21.23
N PRO A 527 0.78 3.67 -21.48
CA PRO A 527 -0.37 3.16 -20.76
C PRO A 527 -0.02 3.02 -19.27
N PRO A 528 -1.01 3.09 -18.36
CA PRO A 528 -0.82 2.83 -16.95
C PRO A 528 -0.44 1.35 -16.70
N GLY A 529 -0.04 1.04 -15.47
CA GLY A 529 0.19 -0.33 -15.03
C GLY A 529 -1.12 -1.11 -14.86
N ASP A 530 -1.02 -2.42 -14.80
CA ASP A 530 -2.17 -3.29 -14.59
C ASP A 530 -2.40 -3.51 -13.08
N ILE A 531 -3.65 -3.75 -12.67
CA ILE A 531 -4.02 -4.02 -11.27
C ILE A 531 -4.71 -5.37 -11.20
N PHE A 532 -4.20 -6.25 -10.32
CA PHE A 532 -4.74 -7.58 -10.06
C PHE A 532 -5.06 -7.71 -8.57
N ILE A 533 -6.33 -7.95 -8.24
CA ILE A 533 -6.78 -8.11 -6.85
C ILE A 533 -7.48 -9.47 -6.73
N THR A 534 -7.03 -10.26 -5.78
CA THR A 534 -7.69 -11.51 -5.39
C THR A 534 -7.90 -11.49 -3.88
N ALA A 535 -9.14 -11.62 -3.46
CA ALA A 535 -9.55 -11.70 -2.06
C ALA A 535 -10.85 -12.48 -1.98
N LYS A 536 -11.19 -13.01 -0.81
CA LYS A 536 -12.49 -13.62 -0.60
C LYS A 536 -13.59 -12.55 -0.56
N ASP A 537 -13.38 -11.51 0.23
CA ASP A 537 -14.32 -10.40 0.35
C ASP A 537 -13.61 -9.07 0.10
N ILE A 538 -14.25 -8.18 -0.65
CA ILE A 538 -13.74 -6.83 -0.91
C ILE A 538 -14.79 -5.82 -0.47
N VAL A 539 -14.41 -4.95 0.47
CA VAL A 539 -15.23 -3.84 0.96
C VAL A 539 -14.48 -2.54 0.75
N ALA A 540 -14.90 -1.75 -0.21
CA ALA A 540 -14.33 -0.45 -0.51
C ALA A 540 -15.40 0.63 -0.31
N SER A 541 -15.13 1.56 0.61
CA SER A 541 -16.09 2.60 1.02
C SER A 541 -15.42 3.95 1.23
N GLN A 542 -16.22 4.97 1.54
CA GLN A 542 -15.77 6.31 1.93
C GLN A 542 -14.83 6.95 0.89
N LYS A 543 -15.24 6.95 -0.39
CA LYS A 543 -14.51 7.53 -1.53
C LYS A 543 -13.16 6.87 -1.85
N SER A 544 -12.96 5.63 -1.44
CA SER A 544 -11.79 4.84 -1.81
C SER A 544 -11.65 4.73 -3.33
N ILE A 545 -10.43 4.56 -3.84
CA ILE A 545 -10.14 4.59 -5.27
C ILE A 545 -9.29 3.36 -5.66
N ILE A 546 -9.74 2.63 -6.68
CA ILE A 546 -8.94 1.63 -7.39
C ILE A 546 -8.83 2.10 -8.83
N ASN A 547 -7.63 2.50 -9.28
CA ASN A 547 -7.47 3.22 -10.53
C ASN A 547 -6.28 2.74 -11.37
N SER A 548 -6.56 2.36 -12.62
CA SER A 548 -5.57 2.10 -13.66
C SER A 548 -5.84 2.98 -14.88
N SER A 549 -6.10 4.28 -14.68
CA SER A 549 -6.41 5.22 -15.76
C SER A 549 -5.19 5.94 -16.31
N SER A 550 -5.24 6.25 -17.60
CA SER A 550 -4.30 7.15 -18.29
C SER A 550 -4.81 8.58 -18.24
N PHE A 551 -3.90 9.53 -17.98
CA PHE A 551 -4.21 10.97 -18.02
C PHE A 551 -3.67 11.68 -19.26
N ALA A 552 -3.18 10.93 -20.24
CA ALA A 552 -2.61 11.45 -21.47
C ALA A 552 -3.06 10.60 -22.68
N SER A 553 -2.18 10.38 -23.65
CA SER A 553 -2.50 9.63 -24.88
C SER A 553 -2.41 8.10 -24.74
N GLY A 554 -1.97 7.57 -23.59
CA GLY A 554 -1.99 6.13 -23.33
C GLY A 554 -3.40 5.59 -23.16
N ALA A 555 -3.65 4.35 -23.56
CA ALA A 555 -4.89 3.64 -23.22
C ALA A 555 -4.96 3.39 -21.71
N GLY A 556 -6.16 3.22 -21.15
CA GLY A 556 -6.34 2.71 -19.80
C GLY A 556 -5.71 1.33 -19.61
N GLY A 557 -5.34 0.96 -18.38
CA GLY A 557 -4.71 -0.32 -18.07
C GLY A 557 -5.72 -1.48 -17.96
N HIS A 558 -5.21 -2.63 -17.61
CA HIS A 558 -6.04 -3.78 -17.29
C HIS A 558 -6.27 -3.86 -15.76
N LEU A 559 -7.53 -3.93 -15.34
CA LEU A 559 -7.92 -4.09 -13.95
C LEU A 559 -8.70 -5.39 -13.80
N GLN A 560 -8.20 -6.30 -12.98
CA GLN A 560 -8.85 -7.59 -12.72
C GLN A 560 -9.09 -7.79 -11.24
N ILE A 561 -10.34 -8.14 -10.88
CA ILE A 561 -10.77 -8.46 -9.52
C ILE A 561 -11.38 -9.85 -9.51
N ASN A 562 -10.85 -10.73 -8.66
CA ASN A 562 -11.39 -12.05 -8.37
C ASN A 562 -11.78 -12.12 -6.90
N THR A 563 -13.06 -12.36 -6.60
CA THR A 563 -13.59 -12.31 -5.23
C THR A 563 -14.83 -13.18 -5.07
N ASP A 564 -15.27 -13.39 -3.85
CA ASP A 564 -16.60 -13.93 -3.57
C ASP A 564 -17.62 -12.80 -3.52
N THR A 565 -17.32 -11.74 -2.76
CA THR A 565 -18.17 -10.56 -2.66
C THR A 565 -17.40 -9.28 -2.95
N LEU A 566 -18.04 -8.34 -3.66
CA LEU A 566 -17.49 -6.99 -3.93
C LEU A 566 -18.51 -5.93 -3.55
N HIS A 567 -18.14 -5.09 -2.59
CA HIS A 567 -18.92 -3.92 -2.17
C HIS A 567 -18.19 -2.62 -2.54
N VAL A 568 -18.80 -1.80 -3.37
CA VAL A 568 -18.32 -0.49 -3.83
C VAL A 568 -19.30 0.57 -3.34
N MET A 569 -18.98 1.28 -2.25
CA MET A 569 -19.92 2.09 -1.51
C MET A 569 -19.42 3.51 -1.23
N ASP A 570 -20.31 4.40 -0.86
CA ASP A 570 -20.02 5.74 -0.32
C ASP A 570 -19.12 6.61 -1.21
N GLY A 571 -19.35 6.61 -2.52
CA GLY A 571 -18.57 7.38 -3.48
C GLY A 571 -17.27 6.72 -3.92
N THR A 572 -17.05 5.45 -3.64
CA THR A 572 -15.89 4.67 -4.06
C THR A 572 -15.90 4.43 -5.57
N GLN A 573 -14.70 4.48 -6.19
CA GLN A 573 -14.56 4.35 -7.63
C GLN A 573 -13.54 3.26 -8.01
N ILE A 574 -13.96 2.37 -8.88
CA ILE A 574 -13.08 1.42 -9.58
C ILE A 574 -13.00 1.91 -11.03
N SER A 575 -11.80 2.31 -11.51
CA SER A 575 -11.69 2.95 -12.80
C SER A 575 -10.48 2.51 -13.62
N SER A 576 -10.70 2.39 -14.94
CA SER A 576 -9.67 2.18 -15.93
C SER A 576 -10.05 2.95 -17.19
N GLY A 577 -9.91 4.25 -17.16
CA GLY A 577 -10.30 5.15 -18.23
C GLY A 577 -9.13 5.83 -18.93
N SER A 578 -9.46 6.65 -19.92
CA SER A 578 -8.55 7.66 -20.48
C SER A 578 -9.20 9.03 -20.27
N THR A 579 -8.77 9.74 -19.23
CA THR A 579 -9.44 10.94 -18.73
C THR A 579 -8.49 12.11 -18.64
N ARG A 580 -9.00 13.33 -18.61
CA ARG A 580 -8.18 14.52 -18.41
C ARG A 580 -7.53 14.50 -17.04
N ALA A 581 -6.27 14.97 -16.98
CA ALA A 581 -5.69 15.31 -15.69
C ALA A 581 -6.54 16.35 -14.97
N PRO A 582 -6.65 16.29 -13.64
CA PRO A 582 -7.53 17.18 -12.88
C PRO A 582 -7.17 18.64 -13.07
N SER A 583 -8.20 19.48 -12.99
CA SER A 583 -8.11 20.92 -13.23
C SER A 583 -7.34 21.70 -12.15
N ARG A 584 -6.93 21.07 -11.05
CA ARG A 584 -6.22 21.72 -9.94
C ARG A 584 -4.85 21.08 -9.73
N GLY A 585 -3.81 21.91 -9.72
CA GLY A 585 -2.43 21.54 -9.39
C GLY A 585 -1.48 21.56 -10.58
N THR A 586 -0.21 21.33 -10.29
CA THR A 586 0.90 21.36 -11.26
C THR A 586 0.81 20.29 -12.34
N LEU A 587 -0.03 19.27 -12.20
CA LEU A 587 -0.21 18.23 -13.23
C LEU A 587 -0.87 18.78 -14.51
N ARG A 588 -1.70 19.81 -14.42
CA ARG A 588 -2.32 20.42 -15.60
C ARG A 588 -1.31 21.04 -16.56
N SER A 589 -0.20 21.54 -16.05
CA SER A 589 0.88 22.10 -16.89
C SER A 589 1.66 21.05 -17.67
N PHE A 590 1.53 19.76 -17.33
CA PHE A 590 2.18 18.66 -18.04
C PHE A 590 1.31 18.02 -19.13
N VAL A 591 -0.01 18.20 -19.07
CA VAL A 591 -0.97 17.56 -19.98
C VAL A 591 -1.86 18.64 -20.59
N GLU A 592 -1.31 19.38 -21.56
CA GLU A 592 -2.06 20.40 -22.31
C GLU A 592 -3.04 19.84 -23.33
N SER A 593 -2.91 18.57 -23.71
CA SER A 593 -3.74 17.93 -24.73
C SER A 593 -4.88 17.10 -24.14
N LEU A 594 -5.99 17.00 -24.87
CA LEU A 594 -7.02 16.00 -24.61
C LEU A 594 -6.40 14.60 -24.61
N PRO A 595 -6.79 13.70 -23.70
CA PRO A 595 -6.38 12.32 -23.76
C PRO A 595 -6.85 11.71 -25.09
N THR A 596 -5.97 10.95 -25.74
CA THR A 596 -6.29 10.32 -27.04
C THR A 596 -6.37 8.79 -26.93
N GLY A 597 -6.01 8.24 -25.76
CA GLY A 597 -6.06 6.81 -25.51
C GLY A 597 -7.48 6.28 -25.35
N THR A 598 -7.66 4.99 -25.60
CA THR A 598 -8.89 4.28 -25.30
C THR A 598 -9.06 4.05 -23.80
N GLY A 599 -10.28 3.82 -23.34
CA GLY A 599 -10.52 3.27 -22.02
C GLY A 599 -9.87 1.88 -21.88
N GLY A 600 -9.55 1.48 -20.65
CA GLY A 600 -8.97 0.19 -20.36
C GLY A 600 -10.02 -0.89 -20.15
N ASN A 601 -9.54 -2.07 -19.79
CA ASN A 601 -10.41 -3.22 -19.55
C ASN A 601 -10.57 -3.46 -18.05
N ILE A 602 -11.80 -3.56 -17.58
CA ILE A 602 -12.14 -3.97 -16.21
C ILE A 602 -12.79 -5.34 -16.26
N THR A 603 -12.20 -6.30 -15.59
CA THR A 603 -12.73 -7.66 -15.47
C THR A 603 -12.99 -7.98 -14.01
N ILE A 604 -14.24 -8.27 -13.66
CA ILE A 604 -14.66 -8.60 -12.30
C ILE A 604 -15.32 -9.98 -12.31
N HIS A 605 -14.74 -10.88 -11.53
CA HIS A 605 -15.31 -12.20 -11.26
C HIS A 605 -15.65 -12.29 -9.78
N ALA A 606 -16.93 -12.15 -9.44
CA ALA A 606 -17.44 -12.37 -8.11
C ALA A 606 -18.23 -13.69 -8.08
N ARG A 607 -17.89 -14.58 -7.16
CA ARG A 607 -18.62 -15.85 -7.04
C ARG A 607 -20.05 -15.66 -6.56
N ASP A 608 -20.24 -14.77 -5.59
CA ASP A 608 -21.52 -14.55 -4.93
C ASP A 608 -22.18 -13.23 -5.33
N SER A 609 -21.64 -12.08 -4.92
CA SER A 609 -22.34 -10.82 -5.13
C SER A 609 -21.46 -9.63 -5.48
N VAL A 610 -22.04 -8.71 -6.27
CA VAL A 610 -21.49 -7.38 -6.48
C VAL A 610 -22.54 -6.35 -6.05
N LEU A 611 -22.16 -5.45 -5.15
CA LEU A 611 -22.94 -4.30 -4.72
C LEU A 611 -22.25 -3.01 -5.13
N VAL A 612 -22.99 -2.13 -5.84
CA VAL A 612 -22.58 -0.74 -6.14
C VAL A 612 -23.60 0.18 -5.50
N ASP A 613 -23.21 0.86 -4.43
CA ASP A 613 -24.13 1.62 -3.58
C ASP A 613 -23.68 3.06 -3.36
N GLY A 614 -24.57 3.98 -3.61
CA GLY A 614 -24.39 5.40 -3.30
C GLY A 614 -23.99 6.26 -4.50
N GLU A 615 -24.35 7.55 -4.42
CA GLU A 615 -23.95 8.53 -5.42
C GLU A 615 -22.42 8.55 -5.60
N ARG A 616 -21.96 8.60 -6.85
CA ARG A 616 -20.55 8.57 -7.26
C ARG A 616 -19.84 7.26 -6.98
N SER A 617 -20.47 6.26 -6.37
CA SER A 617 -19.95 4.90 -6.32
C SER A 617 -20.06 4.26 -7.69
N GLY A 618 -19.00 3.58 -8.15
CA GLY A 618 -19.15 2.95 -9.46
C GLY A 618 -17.90 2.26 -10.00
N ILE A 619 -18.13 1.65 -11.18
CA ILE A 619 -17.15 0.98 -12.00
C ILE A 619 -17.10 1.70 -13.35
N PHE A 620 -15.93 2.27 -13.70
CA PHE A 620 -15.80 3.22 -14.79
C PHE A 620 -14.68 2.84 -15.78
N ALA A 621 -15.03 2.61 -17.02
CA ALA A 621 -14.10 2.48 -18.14
C ALA A 621 -14.27 3.65 -19.15
N ASP A 622 -14.52 4.85 -18.62
CA ASP A 622 -14.90 6.03 -19.39
C ASP A 622 -13.72 6.70 -20.10
N THR A 623 -14.02 7.45 -21.17
CA THR A 623 -13.04 8.30 -21.86
C THR A 623 -13.51 9.74 -22.01
N GLU A 624 -12.54 10.68 -22.03
CA GLU A 624 -12.82 12.10 -22.18
C GLU A 624 -12.25 12.74 -23.47
N GLY A 625 -11.51 11.97 -24.25
CA GLY A 625 -10.78 12.47 -25.42
C GLY A 625 -11.23 11.84 -26.74
N THR A 626 -10.28 11.53 -27.59
CA THR A 626 -10.55 10.98 -28.93
C THR A 626 -10.59 9.46 -28.99
N GLY A 627 -10.21 8.77 -27.90
CA GLY A 627 -10.26 7.30 -27.83
C GLY A 627 -11.63 6.77 -27.47
N ALA A 628 -11.92 5.52 -27.86
CA ALA A 628 -13.15 4.82 -27.48
C ALA A 628 -13.20 4.52 -25.97
N GLY A 629 -14.39 4.43 -25.41
CA GLY A 629 -14.64 3.91 -24.07
C GLY A 629 -14.07 2.49 -23.91
N GLY A 630 -13.78 2.10 -22.67
CA GLY A 630 -13.20 0.79 -22.38
C GLY A 630 -14.22 -0.34 -22.36
N THR A 631 -13.75 -1.51 -21.93
CA THR A 631 -14.62 -2.69 -21.75
C THR A 631 -14.78 -3.02 -20.28
N ILE A 632 -16.01 -3.21 -19.83
CA ILE A 632 -16.33 -3.77 -18.50
C ILE A 632 -16.92 -5.17 -18.70
N ASN A 633 -16.26 -6.16 -18.11
CA ASN A 633 -16.71 -7.54 -18.10
C ASN A 633 -16.95 -7.98 -16.64
N LEU A 634 -18.19 -8.15 -16.23
CA LEU A 634 -18.59 -8.48 -14.88
C LEU A 634 -19.36 -9.79 -14.84
N SER A 635 -18.91 -10.72 -14.00
CA SER A 635 -19.65 -11.94 -13.70
C SER A 635 -19.89 -12.07 -12.20
N ALA A 636 -21.14 -12.39 -11.81
CA ALA A 636 -21.53 -12.56 -10.41
C ALA A 636 -22.72 -13.56 -10.31
N LYS A 637 -23.05 -14.01 -9.11
CA LYS A 637 -24.34 -14.66 -8.90
C LYS A 637 -25.43 -13.60 -8.83
N THR A 638 -25.24 -12.54 -8.06
CA THR A 638 -26.14 -11.40 -7.96
C THR A 638 -25.43 -10.08 -8.18
N LEU A 639 -26.08 -9.14 -8.87
CA LEU A 639 -25.60 -7.76 -9.04
C LEU A 639 -26.67 -6.81 -8.53
N THR A 640 -26.28 -5.95 -7.57
CA THR A 640 -27.13 -4.87 -7.07
C THR A 640 -26.49 -3.52 -7.34
N ILE A 641 -27.23 -2.60 -7.97
CA ILE A 641 -26.80 -1.22 -8.21
C ILE A 641 -27.87 -0.31 -7.61
N GLN A 642 -27.51 0.45 -6.59
CA GLN A 642 -28.51 1.23 -5.86
C GLN A 642 -28.05 2.61 -5.45
N ASN A 643 -28.99 3.48 -5.07
CA ASN A 643 -28.74 4.81 -4.50
C ASN A 643 -27.84 5.68 -5.37
N GLY A 644 -28.04 5.64 -6.70
CA GLY A 644 -27.24 6.39 -7.66
C GLY A 644 -25.92 5.72 -8.06
N GLY A 645 -25.67 4.47 -7.61
CA GLY A 645 -24.54 3.69 -8.05
C GLY A 645 -24.47 3.51 -9.57
N THR A 646 -23.28 3.41 -10.16
CA THR A 646 -23.14 3.47 -11.61
C THR A 646 -22.10 2.46 -12.13
N ILE A 647 -22.43 1.76 -13.22
CA ILE A 647 -21.47 1.06 -14.07
C ILE A 647 -21.41 1.76 -15.41
N SER A 648 -20.24 2.28 -15.82
CA SER A 648 -20.12 3.13 -17.00
C SER A 648 -18.92 2.80 -17.87
N ALA A 649 -19.14 2.73 -19.17
CA ALA A 649 -18.12 2.73 -20.21
C ALA A 649 -18.42 3.83 -21.24
N SER A 650 -18.74 5.02 -20.76
CA SER A 650 -19.21 6.15 -21.56
C SER A 650 -18.05 6.97 -22.13
N THR A 651 -18.34 7.76 -23.17
CA THR A 651 -17.40 8.74 -23.71
C THR A 651 -17.95 10.16 -23.60
N THR A 652 -17.05 11.12 -23.40
CA THR A 652 -17.35 12.55 -23.59
C THR A 652 -16.55 13.14 -24.75
N GLY A 653 -15.95 12.28 -25.57
CA GLY A 653 -15.21 12.67 -26.75
C GLY A 653 -16.11 13.14 -27.89
N THR A 654 -15.54 13.97 -28.80
CA THR A 654 -16.25 14.51 -29.95
C THR A 654 -15.73 13.99 -31.30
N ASP A 655 -14.73 13.15 -31.27
CA ASP A 655 -14.12 12.50 -32.44
C ASP A 655 -14.94 11.28 -32.87
N PRO A 656 -15.03 10.92 -34.16
CA PRO A 656 -15.72 9.72 -34.63
C PRO A 656 -15.20 8.43 -34.00
N LEU A 657 -13.94 8.39 -33.61
CA LEU A 657 -13.32 7.24 -32.97
C LEU A 657 -13.58 7.17 -31.45
N ALA A 658 -14.07 8.24 -30.85
CA ALA A 658 -14.39 8.29 -29.42
C ALA A 658 -15.75 7.65 -29.11
N ILE A 659 -16.02 6.45 -29.65
CA ILE A 659 -17.26 5.72 -29.39
C ILE A 659 -17.36 5.29 -27.92
N GLY A 660 -18.59 5.17 -27.42
CA GLY A 660 -18.84 4.56 -26.11
C GLY A 660 -18.27 3.14 -26.04
N GLY A 661 -17.92 2.67 -24.86
CA GLY A 661 -17.31 1.37 -24.65
C GLY A 661 -18.33 0.21 -24.64
N SER A 662 -17.87 -0.94 -24.20
CA SER A 662 -18.71 -2.14 -24.11
C SER A 662 -18.88 -2.57 -22.64
N ILE A 663 -20.12 -2.89 -22.24
CA ILE A 663 -20.43 -3.45 -20.93
C ILE A 663 -21.04 -4.84 -21.13
N ILE A 664 -20.42 -5.84 -20.54
CA ILE A 664 -20.84 -7.24 -20.59
C ILE A 664 -21.07 -7.69 -19.14
N ILE A 665 -22.30 -7.97 -18.78
CA ILE A 665 -22.68 -8.42 -17.45
C ILE A 665 -23.32 -9.80 -17.57
N ASN A 666 -22.79 -10.75 -16.80
CA ASN A 666 -23.32 -12.11 -16.67
C ASN A 666 -23.65 -12.38 -15.20
N ALA A 667 -24.87 -12.16 -14.80
CA ALA A 667 -25.39 -12.62 -13.52
C ALA A 667 -25.98 -14.03 -13.66
N MET A 668 -25.80 -14.87 -12.64
CA MET A 668 -26.34 -16.21 -12.67
C MET A 668 -27.78 -16.28 -12.13
N ASP A 669 -28.16 -15.33 -11.27
CA ASP A 669 -29.42 -15.34 -10.56
C ASP A 669 -30.24 -14.06 -10.75
N GLN A 670 -29.68 -12.92 -10.34
CA GLN A 670 -30.44 -11.67 -10.34
C GLN A 670 -29.58 -10.45 -10.64
N VAL A 671 -30.17 -9.51 -11.37
CA VAL A 671 -29.69 -8.13 -11.47
C VAL A 671 -30.78 -7.21 -10.92
N LEU A 672 -30.42 -6.39 -9.91
CA LEU A 672 -31.30 -5.43 -9.28
C LEU A 672 -30.73 -4.01 -9.44
N LEU A 673 -31.48 -3.12 -10.06
CA LEU A 673 -31.20 -1.70 -10.09
C LEU A 673 -32.30 -0.98 -9.30
N THR A 674 -31.93 -0.17 -8.32
CA THR A 674 -32.93 0.57 -7.54
C THR A 674 -32.43 1.97 -7.17
N ASN A 675 -33.39 2.88 -6.93
CA ASN A 675 -33.13 4.23 -6.50
C ASN A 675 -32.03 4.94 -7.33
N GLY A 676 -32.25 5.00 -8.65
CA GLY A 676 -31.34 5.66 -9.59
C GLY A 676 -30.09 4.85 -9.99
N GLY A 677 -30.05 3.57 -9.69
CA GLY A 677 -28.98 2.67 -10.17
C GLY A 677 -28.84 2.75 -11.69
N THR A 678 -27.60 2.85 -12.21
CA THR A 678 -27.38 3.14 -13.62
C THR A 678 -26.35 2.23 -14.26
N ILE A 679 -26.64 1.71 -15.48
CA ILE A 679 -25.67 1.07 -16.38
C ILE A 679 -25.64 1.92 -17.66
N SER A 680 -24.44 2.43 -18.06
CA SER A 680 -24.33 3.37 -19.19
C SER A 680 -23.13 3.10 -20.08
N ALA A 681 -23.35 3.02 -21.38
CA ALA A 681 -22.32 3.06 -22.42
C ALA A 681 -22.61 4.20 -23.41
N SER A 682 -22.86 5.40 -22.90
CA SER A 682 -23.39 6.55 -23.63
C SER A 682 -22.30 7.43 -24.22
N SER A 683 -22.64 8.23 -25.23
CA SER A 683 -21.82 9.34 -25.71
C SER A 683 -22.43 10.66 -25.22
N ILE A 684 -21.76 11.30 -24.25
CA ILE A 684 -22.27 12.45 -23.51
C ILE A 684 -21.53 13.73 -23.93
N MET A 685 -22.25 14.77 -24.33
CA MET A 685 -21.65 16.07 -24.60
C MET A 685 -21.37 16.85 -23.30
N LYS A 686 -20.16 17.41 -23.18
CA LYS A 686 -19.91 18.41 -22.14
C LYS A 686 -20.47 19.77 -22.58
N PRO A 687 -21.16 20.51 -21.71
CA PRO A 687 -21.84 21.78 -22.07
C PRO A 687 -20.96 22.90 -22.61
N GLN A 688 -19.64 22.75 -22.60
CA GLN A 688 -18.67 23.80 -22.99
C GLN A 688 -18.01 23.58 -24.36
N THR A 689 -18.33 22.53 -25.10
CA THR A 689 -17.74 22.28 -26.43
C THR A 689 -18.75 22.67 -27.50
N SER A 690 -18.44 23.73 -28.25
CA SER A 690 -19.26 24.23 -29.40
C SER A 690 -19.12 23.36 -30.65
N ASN A 691 -18.40 22.26 -30.63
CA ASN A 691 -18.20 21.40 -31.79
C ASN A 691 -19.24 20.27 -31.80
N SER A 692 -19.89 20.13 -32.94
CA SER A 692 -20.75 19.01 -33.29
C SER A 692 -20.00 17.68 -33.14
N GLY A 693 -20.21 16.99 -31.99
CA GLY A 693 -19.64 15.66 -31.78
C GLY A 693 -20.30 14.64 -32.72
N ILE A 694 -19.49 13.66 -33.15
CA ILE A 694 -19.92 12.55 -34.00
C ILE A 694 -19.64 11.18 -33.38
N ALA A 695 -19.38 11.13 -32.08
CA ALA A 695 -19.05 9.90 -31.39
C ALA A 695 -20.31 9.08 -31.05
N ASP A 696 -20.39 7.88 -31.60
CA ASP A 696 -21.49 6.93 -31.34
C ASP A 696 -21.46 6.45 -29.87
N ALA A 697 -22.63 6.06 -29.36
CA ALA A 697 -22.73 5.37 -28.08
C ALA A 697 -22.20 3.92 -28.20
N GLY A 698 -21.84 3.33 -27.07
CA GLY A 698 -21.36 1.96 -26.98
C GLY A 698 -22.45 0.92 -26.87
N SER A 699 -22.11 -0.30 -26.44
CA SER A 699 -23.06 -1.42 -26.35
C SER A 699 -23.13 -2.02 -24.95
N ILE A 700 -24.32 -2.49 -24.59
CA ILE A 700 -24.57 -3.22 -23.33
C ILE A 700 -25.12 -4.59 -23.66
N PHE A 701 -24.44 -5.63 -23.15
CA PHE A 701 -24.95 -7.00 -23.11
C PHE A 701 -25.16 -7.40 -21.64
N LEU A 702 -26.39 -7.70 -21.26
CA LEU A 702 -26.78 -8.05 -19.90
C LEU A 702 -27.52 -9.38 -19.86
N ASN A 703 -26.90 -10.40 -19.34
CA ASN A 703 -27.55 -11.64 -18.94
C ASN A 703 -27.83 -11.58 -17.44
N ALA A 704 -29.10 -11.49 -17.06
CA ALA A 704 -29.53 -11.29 -15.68
C ALA A 704 -29.85 -12.62 -14.93
N GLY A 705 -29.50 -13.74 -15.51
CA GLY A 705 -29.84 -15.05 -14.92
C GLY A 705 -31.34 -15.27 -14.87
N ASN A 706 -31.89 -15.43 -13.67
CA ASN A 706 -33.34 -15.64 -13.52
C ASN A 706 -34.15 -14.35 -13.75
N GLN A 707 -33.67 -13.19 -13.22
CA GLN A 707 -34.47 -11.97 -13.28
C GLN A 707 -33.67 -10.68 -13.32
N LEU A 708 -34.23 -9.68 -14.01
CA LEU A 708 -33.85 -8.28 -13.95
C LEU A 708 -35.00 -7.49 -13.32
N GLU A 709 -34.68 -6.79 -12.22
CA GLU A 709 -35.58 -5.83 -11.61
C GLU A 709 -34.99 -4.43 -11.63
N MET A 710 -35.79 -3.46 -12.05
CA MET A 710 -35.44 -2.04 -12.09
C MET A 710 -36.51 -1.22 -11.41
N HIS A 711 -36.13 -0.47 -10.37
CA HIS A 711 -37.03 0.34 -9.57
C HIS A 711 -36.52 1.79 -9.46
N ASP A 712 -37.46 2.72 -9.29
CA ASP A 712 -37.23 4.07 -8.80
C ASP A 712 -36.20 4.85 -9.60
N ARG A 713 -36.50 5.17 -10.85
CA ARG A 713 -35.70 5.96 -11.78
C ARG A 713 -34.34 5.33 -12.15
N SER A 714 -34.23 4.02 -12.05
CA SER A 714 -33.05 3.28 -12.49
C SER A 714 -32.95 3.26 -14.00
N SER A 715 -31.73 3.19 -14.55
CA SER A 715 -31.55 3.27 -15.99
C SER A 715 -30.50 2.33 -16.58
N ILE A 716 -30.80 1.75 -17.77
CA ILE A 716 -29.85 1.08 -18.65
C ILE A 716 -29.85 1.87 -19.97
N LYS A 717 -28.68 2.47 -20.33
CA LYS A 717 -28.68 3.43 -21.44
C LYS A 717 -27.42 3.37 -22.29
N THR A 718 -27.66 3.50 -23.62
CA THR A 718 -26.63 3.75 -24.64
C THR A 718 -27.04 4.93 -25.49
N THR A 719 -27.27 6.07 -24.82
CA THR A 719 -27.75 7.29 -25.46
C THR A 719 -26.60 8.11 -26.04
N THR A 720 -26.89 8.92 -27.06
CA THR A 720 -25.96 9.96 -27.52
C THR A 720 -26.62 11.34 -27.53
N GLU A 721 -25.82 12.33 -27.14
CA GLU A 721 -26.17 13.74 -27.25
C GLU A 721 -25.42 14.41 -28.42
N SER A 722 -24.55 13.70 -29.10
CA SER A 722 -23.78 14.15 -30.26
C SER A 722 -24.66 14.36 -31.48
N THR A 723 -24.35 15.35 -32.33
CA THR A 723 -25.25 15.81 -33.41
C THR A 723 -25.43 14.83 -34.56
N GLN A 724 -24.42 14.02 -34.87
CA GLN A 724 -24.38 13.06 -36.00
C GLN A 724 -24.11 11.63 -35.54
N ALA A 725 -24.16 11.34 -34.27
CA ALA A 725 -23.83 10.05 -33.68
C ALA A 725 -25.04 9.18 -33.42
N ASN A 726 -24.85 7.87 -33.56
CA ASN A 726 -25.89 6.87 -33.35
C ASN A 726 -25.97 6.41 -31.89
N GLY A 727 -27.17 6.00 -31.46
CA GLY A 727 -27.37 5.27 -30.24
C GLY A 727 -26.73 3.87 -30.32
N GLY A 728 -26.28 3.36 -29.17
CA GLY A 728 -25.70 2.01 -29.11
C GLY A 728 -26.74 0.92 -28.95
N ASN A 729 -26.33 -0.33 -28.99
CA ASN A 729 -27.24 -1.45 -28.84
C ASN A 729 -27.32 -1.93 -27.37
N ILE A 730 -28.52 -2.40 -26.99
CA ILE A 730 -28.78 -3.06 -25.70
C ILE A 730 -29.35 -4.43 -25.96
N ASP A 731 -28.72 -5.49 -25.45
CA ASP A 731 -29.22 -6.87 -25.45
C ASP A 731 -29.37 -7.33 -24.00
N ILE A 732 -30.62 -7.59 -23.57
CA ILE A 732 -30.95 -8.00 -22.21
C ILE A 732 -31.65 -9.36 -22.25
N ARG A 733 -31.13 -10.29 -21.47
CA ARG A 733 -31.67 -11.63 -21.32
C ARG A 733 -31.91 -11.98 -19.87
N ALA A 734 -33.04 -12.66 -19.62
CA ALA A 734 -33.36 -13.23 -18.34
C ALA A 734 -34.20 -14.50 -18.54
N ILE A 735 -34.09 -15.46 -17.64
CA ILE A 735 -34.86 -16.70 -17.77
C ILE A 735 -36.32 -16.46 -17.46
N GLU A 736 -36.64 -15.81 -16.34
CA GLU A 736 -38.02 -15.76 -15.84
C GLU A 736 -38.67 -14.35 -16.03
N LEU A 737 -38.02 -13.29 -15.53
CA LEU A 737 -38.70 -12.00 -15.38
C LEU A 737 -37.79 -10.82 -15.72
N ILE A 738 -38.35 -9.87 -16.48
CA ILE A 738 -37.79 -8.50 -16.54
C ILE A 738 -38.92 -7.55 -16.09
N ARG A 739 -38.64 -6.82 -14.99
CA ARG A 739 -39.60 -5.91 -14.36
C ARG A 739 -39.01 -4.51 -14.25
N LEU A 740 -39.72 -3.52 -14.76
CA LEU A 740 -39.39 -2.10 -14.66
C LEU A 740 -40.54 -1.37 -13.94
N VAL A 741 -40.19 -0.61 -12.89
CA VAL A 741 -41.17 0.08 -12.03
C VAL A 741 -40.74 1.51 -11.76
N ASN A 742 -41.67 2.41 -11.58
CA ASN A 742 -41.48 3.77 -11.07
C ASN A 742 -40.44 4.60 -11.85
N ASN A 743 -40.76 4.95 -13.10
CA ASN A 743 -39.91 5.76 -13.98
C ASN A 743 -38.53 5.14 -14.29
N SER A 744 -38.41 3.83 -14.22
CA SER A 744 -37.20 3.13 -14.68
C SER A 744 -37.14 3.13 -16.20
N GLU A 745 -35.91 3.16 -16.78
CA GLU A 745 -35.80 3.25 -18.23
C GLU A 745 -34.72 2.34 -18.84
N ILE A 746 -35.03 1.76 -20.01
CA ILE A 746 -34.07 1.16 -20.92
C ILE A 746 -34.08 1.99 -22.20
N THR A 747 -32.94 2.63 -22.56
CA THR A 747 -32.97 3.58 -23.67
C THR A 747 -31.70 3.58 -24.51
N THR A 748 -31.92 3.59 -25.83
CA THR A 748 -30.88 3.83 -26.85
C THR A 748 -31.15 5.11 -27.62
N SER A 749 -31.89 6.05 -27.02
CA SER A 749 -32.37 7.24 -27.70
C SER A 749 -31.26 8.23 -28.04
N VAL A 750 -31.36 8.83 -29.21
CA VAL A 750 -30.48 9.87 -29.74
C VAL A 750 -31.09 11.23 -29.57
N LYS A 751 -30.43 12.14 -28.87
CA LYS A 751 -30.83 13.52 -28.68
C LYS A 751 -30.22 14.47 -29.74
N GLY A 752 -29.24 14.01 -30.50
CA GLY A 752 -28.59 14.77 -31.56
C GLY A 752 -29.45 14.90 -32.82
N ALA A 753 -29.07 15.85 -33.72
CA ALA A 753 -29.91 16.24 -34.83
C ALA A 753 -30.03 15.20 -35.97
N GLU A 754 -29.06 14.34 -36.20
CA GLU A 754 -28.96 13.49 -37.40
C GLU A 754 -28.71 11.99 -37.14
N GLY A 755 -28.34 11.59 -35.91
CA GLY A 755 -28.04 10.21 -35.53
C GLY A 755 -29.28 9.33 -35.42
N SER A 756 -29.13 8.04 -35.70
CA SER A 756 -30.19 7.01 -35.56
C SER A 756 -30.23 6.40 -34.16
N GLY A 757 -31.40 6.06 -33.66
CA GLY A 757 -31.58 5.30 -32.42
C GLY A 757 -30.91 3.92 -32.51
N GLY A 758 -30.36 3.41 -31.43
CA GLY A 758 -29.81 2.06 -31.35
C GLY A 758 -30.89 1.00 -31.17
N ASN A 759 -30.54 -0.27 -31.33
CA ASN A 759 -31.50 -1.36 -31.19
C ASN A 759 -31.56 -1.90 -29.76
N ILE A 760 -32.74 -2.31 -29.33
CA ILE A 760 -32.99 -2.96 -28.03
C ILE A 760 -33.55 -4.36 -28.27
N PHE A 761 -32.91 -5.36 -27.69
CA PHE A 761 -33.36 -6.72 -27.67
C PHE A 761 -33.58 -7.19 -26.20
N ILE A 762 -34.78 -7.77 -25.92
CA ILE A 762 -35.18 -8.17 -24.56
C ILE A 762 -35.84 -9.53 -24.61
N ASP A 763 -35.29 -10.52 -23.88
CA ASP A 763 -35.73 -11.93 -23.96
C ASP A 763 -35.87 -12.58 -22.57
N PRO A 764 -37.02 -12.48 -21.92
CA PRO A 764 -37.42 -13.28 -20.75
C PRO A 764 -38.73 -14.04 -20.98
N LYS A 765 -39.17 -14.88 -20.02
CA LYS A 765 -40.51 -15.44 -20.02
C LYS A 765 -41.60 -14.40 -19.77
N VAL A 766 -41.34 -13.41 -18.92
CA VAL A 766 -42.30 -12.36 -18.55
C VAL A 766 -41.64 -11.00 -18.60
N ILE A 767 -42.32 -10.04 -19.23
CA ILE A 767 -41.99 -8.61 -19.15
C ILE A 767 -43.11 -7.87 -18.45
N LEU A 768 -42.75 -7.08 -17.43
CA LEU A 768 -43.66 -6.22 -16.69
C LEU A 768 -43.17 -4.80 -16.65
N LEU A 769 -43.90 -3.89 -17.24
CA LEU A 769 -43.64 -2.45 -17.23
C LEU A 769 -44.72 -1.71 -16.41
N GLN A 770 -44.33 -0.99 -15.39
CA GLN A 770 -45.21 -0.18 -14.51
C GLN A 770 -44.66 1.23 -14.38
N GLY A 771 -45.26 2.17 -15.07
CA GLY A 771 -44.81 3.56 -15.11
C GLY A 771 -43.39 3.75 -15.61
N SER A 772 -42.96 2.95 -16.59
CA SER A 772 -41.56 2.84 -16.98
C SER A 772 -41.42 2.86 -18.51
N ASN A 773 -40.17 3.09 -19.01
CA ASN A 773 -39.96 3.38 -20.41
C ASN A 773 -38.97 2.44 -21.08
N VAL A 774 -39.27 2.01 -22.30
CA VAL A 774 -38.30 1.34 -23.21
C VAL A 774 -38.28 2.12 -24.53
N THR A 775 -37.16 2.83 -24.81
CA THR A 775 -37.12 3.80 -25.89
C THR A 775 -35.89 3.67 -26.78
N ALA A 776 -36.11 3.70 -28.08
CA ALA A 776 -35.08 3.72 -29.12
C ALA A 776 -35.32 4.88 -30.09
N GLN A 777 -35.55 6.08 -29.54
CA GLN A 777 -35.99 7.24 -30.29
C GLN A 777 -34.82 8.00 -30.97
N ALA A 778 -35.14 8.73 -32.04
CA ALA A 778 -34.22 9.64 -32.70
C ALA A 778 -34.84 11.01 -32.95
N VAL A 779 -34.03 12.02 -33.22
CA VAL A 779 -34.51 13.36 -33.61
C VAL A 779 -34.48 13.48 -35.15
N GLY A 780 -33.37 13.28 -35.82
CA GLY A 780 -33.22 13.45 -37.24
C GLY A 780 -32.98 12.19 -38.04
N GLY A 781 -32.24 11.21 -37.46
CA GLY A 781 -32.08 9.90 -38.04
C GLY A 781 -33.28 8.96 -37.83
N THR A 782 -33.13 7.70 -38.19
CA THR A 782 -34.20 6.70 -37.99
C THR A 782 -34.30 6.31 -36.51
N GLY A 783 -35.51 6.05 -36.02
CA GLY A 783 -35.71 5.37 -34.74
C GLY A 783 -35.05 3.99 -34.78
N GLY A 784 -34.54 3.51 -33.64
CA GLY A 784 -33.99 2.16 -33.53
C GLY A 784 -35.10 1.11 -33.43
N ASN A 785 -34.74 -0.18 -33.56
CA ASN A 785 -35.71 -1.25 -33.42
C ASN A 785 -35.75 -1.78 -31.98
N ILE A 786 -36.93 -2.08 -31.49
CA ILE A 786 -37.15 -2.70 -30.18
C ILE A 786 -37.78 -4.07 -30.42
N THR A 787 -37.11 -5.11 -29.96
CA THR A 787 -37.58 -6.49 -30.10
C THR A 787 -37.73 -7.12 -28.71
N PHE A 788 -38.93 -7.53 -28.40
CA PHE A 788 -39.25 -8.36 -27.25
C PHE A 788 -39.54 -9.79 -27.69
N VAL A 789 -38.82 -10.74 -27.09
CA VAL A 789 -39.08 -12.19 -27.27
C VAL A 789 -39.57 -12.71 -25.94
N THR A 790 -40.91 -12.82 -25.77
CA THR A 790 -41.49 -13.16 -24.48
C THR A 790 -42.86 -13.84 -24.63
N PRO A 791 -43.15 -14.91 -23.90
CA PRO A 791 -44.50 -15.45 -23.81
C PRO A 791 -45.55 -14.51 -23.22
N LEU A 792 -45.13 -13.60 -22.31
CA LEU A 792 -46.03 -12.68 -21.64
C LEU A 792 -45.46 -11.25 -21.56
N PHE A 793 -46.08 -10.28 -22.20
CA PHE A 793 -45.77 -8.88 -22.15
C PHE A 793 -46.92 -8.09 -21.49
N LEU A 794 -46.64 -7.45 -20.37
CA LEU A 794 -47.59 -6.62 -19.61
C LEU A 794 -47.02 -5.21 -19.45
N ALA A 795 -47.77 -4.20 -19.87
CA ALA A 795 -47.42 -2.83 -19.68
C ALA A 795 -48.65 -2.05 -19.22
N ASP A 796 -48.49 -1.21 -18.22
CA ASP A 796 -49.57 -0.30 -17.79
C ASP A 796 -49.73 0.88 -18.78
N ALA A 797 -50.82 1.68 -18.58
CA ALA A 797 -51.15 2.78 -19.47
C ALA A 797 -50.17 3.97 -19.36
N THR A 798 -49.29 4.01 -18.36
CA THR A 798 -48.33 5.06 -18.11
C THR A 798 -46.97 4.72 -18.65
N SER A 799 -46.73 3.47 -18.99
CA SER A 799 -45.46 2.97 -19.55
C SER A 799 -45.33 3.32 -21.04
N ILE A 800 -44.14 3.67 -21.48
CA ILE A 800 -43.87 4.06 -22.87
C ILE A 800 -42.93 3.07 -23.54
N VAL A 801 -43.37 2.48 -24.65
CA VAL A 801 -42.50 1.75 -25.57
C VAL A 801 -42.47 2.50 -26.90
N SER A 802 -41.34 3.07 -27.30
CA SER A 802 -41.27 3.92 -28.47
C SER A 802 -39.96 3.81 -29.25
N ALA A 803 -40.09 3.57 -30.53
CA ALA A 803 -39.05 3.58 -31.54
C ALA A 803 -39.21 4.75 -32.54
N SER A 804 -39.86 5.85 -32.10
CA SER A 804 -40.21 6.98 -32.99
C SER A 804 -39.02 7.85 -33.35
N SER A 805 -39.08 8.47 -34.53
CA SER A 805 -38.20 9.58 -34.93
C SER A 805 -39.04 10.86 -35.12
N GLN A 806 -38.47 12.02 -34.75
CA GLN A 806 -39.15 13.29 -34.93
C GLN A 806 -39.14 13.75 -36.39
N ARG A 807 -38.07 13.46 -37.14
CA ARG A 807 -37.87 13.93 -38.52
C ARG A 807 -37.55 12.80 -39.51
N GLY A 808 -36.95 11.71 -39.02
CA GLY A 808 -36.60 10.53 -39.80
C GLY A 808 -37.72 9.47 -39.80
N ALA A 809 -37.39 8.29 -40.35
CA ALA A 809 -38.32 7.17 -40.30
C ALA A 809 -38.42 6.58 -38.88
N ASN A 810 -39.60 6.18 -38.48
CA ASN A 810 -39.73 5.45 -37.23
C ASN A 810 -39.09 4.06 -37.35
N GLY A 811 -38.49 3.58 -36.25
CA GLY A 811 -38.10 2.19 -36.10
C GLY A 811 -39.29 1.30 -35.81
N THR A 812 -39.01 0.02 -35.69
CA THR A 812 -40.06 -0.99 -35.44
C THR A 812 -40.08 -1.42 -33.96
N VAL A 813 -41.27 -1.64 -33.43
CA VAL A 813 -41.46 -2.32 -32.14
C VAL A 813 -42.07 -3.69 -32.43
N THR A 814 -41.35 -4.76 -32.14
CA THR A 814 -41.78 -6.14 -32.42
C THR A 814 -41.91 -6.90 -31.09
N ILE A 815 -43.05 -7.48 -30.84
CA ILE A 815 -43.30 -8.36 -29.69
C ILE A 815 -43.55 -9.75 -30.24
N GLN A 816 -42.60 -10.63 -30.06
CA GLN A 816 -42.68 -12.06 -30.47
C GLN A 816 -43.22 -12.86 -29.30
N SER A 817 -44.53 -13.08 -29.25
CA SER A 817 -45.15 -13.86 -28.18
C SER A 817 -45.97 -15.02 -28.80
N PRO A 818 -45.82 -16.26 -28.35
CA PRO A 818 -46.65 -17.36 -28.76
C PRO A 818 -48.13 -17.23 -28.35
N THR A 819 -48.43 -16.34 -27.43
CA THR A 819 -49.77 -15.99 -26.91
C THR A 819 -50.30 -14.68 -27.43
N SER A 820 -50.01 -14.34 -28.71
CA SER A 820 -50.36 -13.07 -29.33
C SER A 820 -51.84 -12.66 -29.32
N ASN A 821 -52.72 -13.50 -28.80
CA ASN A 821 -54.13 -13.20 -28.65
C ASN A 821 -54.54 -12.57 -27.30
N LEU A 822 -53.68 -12.42 -26.37
CA LEU A 822 -54.00 -11.75 -25.08
C LEU A 822 -54.16 -10.23 -25.20
N SER A 823 -53.43 -9.55 -26.09
CA SER A 823 -53.61 -8.13 -26.34
C SER A 823 -54.95 -7.85 -27.09
N GLY A 824 -55.46 -8.81 -27.80
CA GLY A 824 -56.80 -8.73 -28.38
C GLY A 824 -57.94 -9.10 -27.41
N ALA A 825 -57.63 -9.86 -26.37
CA ALA A 825 -58.60 -10.26 -25.33
C ALA A 825 -58.69 -9.27 -24.17
N ILE A 826 -57.63 -8.45 -23.98
CA ILE A 826 -57.68 -7.21 -23.16
C ILE A 826 -58.10 -6.02 -24.05
N GLY A 827 -58.91 -6.31 -25.08
CA GLY A 827 -59.56 -5.31 -25.87
C GLY A 827 -60.50 -4.55 -24.96
N GLN A 828 -60.20 -3.26 -24.80
CA GLN A 828 -61.04 -2.25 -24.17
C GLN A 828 -62.03 -2.83 -23.21
N LEU A 829 -61.73 -2.96 -21.96
CA LEU A 829 -62.77 -2.90 -20.94
C LEU A 829 -63.56 -1.69 -21.31
N ALA A 830 -64.85 -1.91 -21.72
CA ALA A 830 -65.70 -0.86 -22.22
C ALA A 830 -65.56 0.35 -21.31
N SER A 831 -65.24 1.50 -21.88
CA SER A 831 -65.10 2.79 -21.17
C SER A 831 -66.40 3.26 -20.52
N LYS A 832 -67.34 2.40 -20.40
CA LYS A 832 -68.56 2.48 -19.58
C LYS A 832 -68.56 1.31 -18.58
N ILE A 833 -67.83 1.47 -17.52
CA ILE A 833 -68.19 0.86 -16.26
C ILE A 833 -69.53 1.44 -15.93
N SER A 834 -70.60 0.65 -16.15
CA SER A 834 -71.94 1.00 -15.73
C SER A 834 -71.83 1.38 -14.26
N GLN A 835 -72.24 2.54 -13.94
CA GLN A 835 -72.25 3.00 -12.56
C GLN A 835 -72.86 1.94 -11.66
N PRO A 836 -72.36 1.65 -10.49
CA PRO A 836 -72.86 0.62 -9.58
C PRO A 836 -74.36 0.66 -9.34
N GLN A 837 -74.91 1.83 -9.46
CA GLN A 837 -76.42 2.02 -9.35
C GLN A 837 -77.19 1.35 -10.46
N VAL A 838 -76.65 1.19 -11.67
CA VAL A 838 -77.43 0.56 -12.79
C VAL A 838 -77.34 -0.97 -12.66
N LEU A 839 -76.31 -1.52 -12.09
CA LEU A 839 -76.23 -2.95 -11.81
C LEU A 839 -77.11 -3.39 -10.66
N LEU A 840 -77.36 -2.54 -9.67
CA LEU A 840 -78.29 -2.78 -8.58
C LEU A 840 -79.75 -2.73 -9.06
N GLN A 841 -80.15 -1.84 -10.00
CA GLN A 841 -81.50 -1.73 -10.51
C GLN A 841 -81.90 -2.95 -11.37
N ASN A 842 -80.97 -3.63 -12.04
CA ASN A 842 -81.30 -4.77 -12.87
C ASN A 842 -81.34 -6.11 -12.12
N ARG A 843 -80.94 -6.18 -10.86
CA ARG A 843 -81.05 -7.39 -10.03
C ARG A 843 -82.18 -7.43 -9.02
N CYS A 844 -83.01 -6.38 -8.92
CA CYS A 844 -84.15 -6.35 -8.03
C CYS A 844 -85.39 -7.05 -8.56
N ALA A 845 -85.31 -7.72 -9.71
CA ALA A 845 -86.52 -8.35 -10.33
C ALA A 845 -86.71 -9.85 -10.04
N ALA A 846 -85.95 -10.40 -9.10
CA ALA A 846 -86.18 -11.84 -8.75
C ALA A 846 -86.40 -12.01 -7.25
N LEU A 847 -87.45 -11.37 -6.76
CA LEU A 847 -87.99 -11.63 -5.43
C LEU A 847 -89.21 -12.51 -5.55
N ILE A 848 -89.04 -13.82 -5.32
CA ILE A 848 -90.16 -14.71 -5.00
C ILE A 848 -89.88 -15.21 -3.58
N GLY A 849 -90.72 -14.77 -2.65
CA GLY A 849 -90.80 -15.35 -1.31
C GLY A 849 -90.17 -14.64 -0.17
N GLY A 850 -90.50 -13.40 0.08
CA GLY A 850 -90.58 -12.75 1.40
C GLY A 850 -89.43 -12.87 2.38
N ARG A 851 -88.20 -12.99 1.93
CA ARG A 851 -87.02 -12.92 2.79
C ARG A 851 -85.99 -12.04 2.09
N GLU A 852 -85.68 -10.95 2.69
CA GLU A 852 -84.61 -10.04 2.24
C GLU A 852 -83.24 -10.71 2.41
N SER A 853 -82.56 -10.89 1.31
CA SER A 853 -81.16 -11.22 1.37
C SER A 853 -80.37 -9.92 1.41
N THR A 854 -79.77 -9.57 2.54
CA THR A 854 -78.83 -8.49 2.70
C THR A 854 -77.48 -8.87 2.09
N PHE A 855 -77.12 -8.20 1.00
CA PHE A 855 -75.79 -8.26 0.48
C PHE A 855 -74.93 -7.25 1.28
N VAL A 856 -74.14 -7.73 2.20
CA VAL A 856 -73.17 -6.92 2.92
C VAL A 856 -71.97 -6.79 2.05
N LEU A 857 -71.65 -5.65 1.47
CA LEU A 857 -70.34 -5.28 0.95
C LEU A 857 -69.39 -5.14 2.14
N ALA A 858 -68.76 -6.16 2.52
CA ALA A 858 -67.65 -6.11 3.49
C ALA A 858 -66.41 -5.64 2.76
N GLY A 859 -66.06 -4.42 2.99
CA GLY A 859 -64.73 -3.83 2.94
C GLY A 859 -63.91 -3.89 1.65
N HIS A 860 -63.20 -2.84 1.43
CA HIS A 860 -62.21 -2.63 0.41
C HIS A 860 -61.02 -3.65 0.39
N HIS A 861 -61.06 -4.66 1.22
CA HIS A 861 -59.90 -5.55 1.46
C HIS A 861 -59.94 -6.86 0.72
N THR A 862 -60.88 -7.14 -0.14
CA THR A 862 -60.98 -8.42 -0.85
C THR A 862 -60.68 -8.36 -2.36
N VAL A 863 -60.45 -7.16 -2.90
CA VAL A 863 -59.99 -6.98 -4.28
C VAL A 863 -58.90 -5.90 -4.25
N PRO A 864 -57.69 -6.16 -4.72
CA PRO A 864 -56.65 -5.16 -4.82
C PRO A 864 -57.15 -4.00 -5.67
N PRO A 865 -56.95 -2.73 -5.25
CA PRO A 865 -57.38 -1.58 -6.01
C PRO A 865 -56.67 -1.43 -7.35
N GLU A 866 -55.51 -2.04 -7.52
CA GLU A 866 -54.73 -2.00 -8.76
C GLU A 866 -54.06 -3.38 -9.07
N PRO A 867 -53.81 -3.71 -10.36
CA PRO A 867 -53.00 -4.86 -10.73
C PRO A 867 -51.59 -4.71 -10.20
N GLY A 868 -51.18 -5.55 -9.27
CA GLY A 868 -49.90 -5.53 -8.61
C GLY A 868 -49.96 -5.56 -7.08
N ASP A 869 -51.06 -5.20 -6.46
CA ASP A 869 -51.25 -5.24 -5.01
C ASP A 869 -51.17 -6.64 -4.38
N TRP A 870 -51.26 -7.66 -5.20
CA TRP A 870 -51.07 -9.06 -4.79
C TRP A 870 -49.63 -9.40 -4.42
N LEU A 871 -48.67 -8.53 -4.78
CA LEU A 871 -47.26 -8.77 -4.60
C LEU A 871 -46.63 -7.83 -3.54
N SER A 872 -47.41 -6.97 -2.90
CA SER A 872 -46.89 -6.14 -1.80
C SER A 872 -46.87 -6.94 -0.51
N PRO A 873 -45.69 -7.08 0.16
CA PRO A 873 -45.58 -7.73 1.46
C PRO A 873 -45.91 -6.79 2.61
N SER A 874 -46.86 -5.88 2.47
CA SER A 874 -47.35 -5.02 3.54
C SER A 874 -48.68 -5.52 4.09
N ALA A 875 -48.70 -6.69 4.64
CA ALA A 875 -49.58 -7.03 5.72
C ALA A 875 -48.99 -6.48 7.00
N SER A 876 -49.19 -5.22 7.29
CA SER A 876 -49.03 -4.68 8.62
C SER A 876 -50.00 -5.42 9.55
N ILE A 877 -49.47 -6.25 10.40
CA ILE A 877 -50.16 -6.77 11.59
C ILE A 877 -50.18 -5.63 12.58
N GLU A 878 -51.21 -4.79 12.52
CA GLU A 878 -51.58 -3.92 13.62
C GLU A 878 -52.73 -4.52 14.39
N HIS A 879 -52.53 -4.52 15.70
CA HIS A 879 -53.44 -4.73 16.80
C HIS A 879 -53.75 -6.14 17.27
N TRP A 880 -52.89 -6.55 18.19
CA TRP A 880 -53.37 -7.25 19.38
C TRP A 880 -53.07 -6.39 20.60
N THR A 881 -54.11 -5.73 21.16
CA THR A 881 -54.08 -5.15 22.49
C THR A 881 -54.31 -6.24 23.51
N GLY A 882 -53.37 -6.41 24.40
CA GLY A 882 -53.46 -7.30 25.56
C GLY A 882 -52.49 -6.81 26.61
N GLU A 883 -53.04 -6.23 27.62
CA GLU A 883 -52.54 -5.71 28.90
C GLU A 883 -51.18 -6.16 29.41
N SER A 884 -50.53 -5.15 30.01
CA SER A 884 -49.31 -5.11 30.84
C SER A 884 -49.31 -6.06 32.05
N PRO A 885 -48.20 -6.23 32.85
CA PRO A 885 -47.50 -5.12 33.51
C PRO A 885 -45.99 -5.19 33.71
N GLU A 886 -45.44 -3.98 33.95
CA GLU A 886 -44.37 -3.58 34.84
C GLU A 886 -42.96 -4.21 34.78
N HIS A 887 -41.92 -3.46 34.44
CA HIS A 887 -40.97 -2.88 35.37
C HIS A 887 -40.06 -1.82 34.69
N ALA A 888 -39.97 -0.74 35.41
CA ALA A 888 -39.23 0.47 35.17
C ALA A 888 -37.72 0.28 35.12
N PHE A 889 -36.99 1.08 34.31
CA PHE A 889 -35.91 1.93 34.80
C PHE A 889 -35.64 3.02 33.75
N GLY A 890 -35.79 4.24 34.23
CA GLY A 890 -35.58 5.47 33.49
C GLY A 890 -34.15 5.93 33.47
N LEU A 891 -33.88 6.87 32.66
CA LEU A 891 -33.00 8.05 32.91
C LEU A 891 -33.08 8.98 31.68
N MET A 892 -33.76 10.01 31.88
CA MET A 892 -33.43 11.46 31.97
C MET A 892 -32.80 12.08 30.70
N VAL A 893 -33.69 12.85 30.11
CA VAL A 893 -33.46 14.01 29.23
C VAL A 893 -32.92 15.18 30.04
N HIS A 894 -31.89 15.88 29.53
CA HIS A 894 -31.71 17.30 29.87
C HIS A 894 -31.43 18.10 28.60
N SER A 895 -32.38 18.93 28.29
CA SER A 895 -32.31 20.09 27.40
C SER A 895 -31.81 21.31 28.17
N HIS A 896 -31.02 22.13 27.51
CA HIS A 896 -30.95 23.64 27.63
C HIS A 896 -29.84 24.06 26.69
N GLY A 897 -29.92 24.99 25.79
CA GLY A 897 -30.67 26.25 25.75
C GLY A 897 -29.68 27.35 25.37
N SER A 898 -29.80 27.90 24.18
CA SER A 898 -29.57 29.29 23.73
C SER A 898 -28.27 30.03 24.11
N SER A 899 -27.54 30.52 23.14
CA SER A 899 -27.49 31.96 22.82
C SER A 899 -26.39 32.34 21.82
N ARG A 900 -26.72 33.05 20.79
CA ARG A 900 -25.87 33.92 19.97
C ARG A 900 -25.46 35.17 20.76
N PRO A 901 -24.42 35.92 20.43
CA PRO A 901 -24.49 36.82 19.29
C PRO A 901 -23.16 37.05 18.47
N SER A 902 -23.32 37.53 17.26
CA SER A 902 -22.37 38.31 16.45
C SER A 902 -22.31 39.77 16.96
N PRO A 903 -21.50 40.75 16.43
CA PRO A 903 -20.71 40.81 15.18
C PRO A 903 -19.41 41.65 15.23
N LEU A 904 -18.79 41.90 14.00
CA LEU A 904 -17.89 43.00 13.58
C LEU A 904 -16.39 42.76 13.85
N ALA A 905 -15.41 43.01 12.93
CA ALA A 905 -15.25 44.03 11.95
C ALA A 905 -14.17 43.69 10.90
N ARG A 906 -14.22 44.38 9.79
CA ARG A 906 -13.25 44.47 8.67
C ARG A 906 -11.84 44.82 9.15
N ASP A 907 -10.80 44.26 8.49
CA ASP A 907 -9.85 45.16 7.86
C ASP A 907 -9.09 44.51 6.70
N LYS A 908 -8.62 45.38 5.79
CA LYS A 908 -8.10 45.13 4.45
C LYS A 908 -6.55 44.99 4.45
N ASP A 909 -6.10 44.39 3.36
CA ASP A 909 -4.82 44.58 2.70
C ASP A 909 -3.54 44.05 3.38
N LYS A 910 -3.01 43.01 2.79
CA LYS A 910 -1.63 43.01 2.24
C LYS A 910 -1.32 41.73 1.48
N ALA A 911 -1.05 41.89 0.21
CA ALA A 911 -0.42 40.90 -0.63
C ALA A 911 0.98 40.60 -0.11
N THR A 912 1.27 39.38 0.27
CA THR A 912 2.63 38.91 0.49
C THR A 912 2.89 37.73 -0.44
N VAL A 913 3.83 37.91 -1.34
CA VAL A 913 4.40 36.91 -2.22
C VAL A 913 5.05 35.85 -1.34
N VAL A 914 4.48 34.66 -1.32
CA VAL A 914 5.12 33.50 -0.68
C VAL A 914 5.66 32.59 -1.77
N SER A 915 6.98 32.46 -1.74
CA SER A 915 7.74 31.54 -2.59
C SER A 915 7.24 30.11 -2.50
N LEU A 916 6.94 29.54 -3.65
CA LEU A 916 6.62 28.13 -3.86
C LEU A 916 7.79 27.23 -3.39
N ARG A 917 7.62 26.55 -2.28
CA ARG A 917 8.46 25.40 -1.91
C ARG A 917 7.68 24.10 -2.06
N ARG A 918 8.26 23.24 -2.88
CA ARG A 918 8.12 21.81 -3.10
C ARG A 918 6.92 21.10 -2.45
N LEU A 919 5.99 20.70 -3.28
CA LEU A 919 4.94 19.72 -2.96
C LEU A 919 5.32 18.34 -3.51
N THR A 920 5.10 17.31 -2.73
CA THR A 920 5.35 15.92 -3.12
C THR A 920 4.33 15.41 -4.15
N PRO A 921 4.68 14.43 -5.01
CA PRO A 921 3.88 14.08 -6.18
C PRO A 921 2.52 13.44 -5.92
N LEU A 922 2.32 12.84 -4.77
CA LEU A 922 1.11 12.08 -4.49
C LEU A 922 -0.07 12.91 -3.96
N GLY A 923 0.19 14.03 -3.32
CA GLY A 923 -0.86 14.97 -2.94
C GLY A 923 -1.68 15.48 -4.14
N PHE A 924 -1.11 15.43 -5.34
CA PHE A 924 -1.77 15.84 -6.57
C PHE A 924 -2.70 14.79 -7.18
N LEU A 925 -2.39 13.50 -7.05
CA LEU A 925 -3.21 12.42 -7.59
C LEU A 925 -4.53 12.25 -6.84
N VAL A 926 -4.54 12.51 -5.53
CA VAL A 926 -5.74 12.40 -4.68
C VAL A 926 -6.79 13.47 -4.99
N ARG A 927 -6.37 14.64 -5.50
CA ARG A 927 -7.31 15.71 -5.89
C ARG A 927 -8.01 15.50 -7.23
N THR A 928 -7.64 14.49 -7.97
CA THR A 928 -8.07 14.29 -9.35
C THR A 928 -9.53 13.87 -9.47
N PHE A 929 -10.11 13.28 -8.47
CA PHE A 929 -11.42 12.62 -8.55
C PHE A 929 -12.55 13.30 -7.74
N ALA A 930 -12.27 14.39 -7.04
CA ALA A 930 -13.32 15.17 -6.39
C ALA A 930 -13.85 16.23 -7.38
N ALA A 931 -14.89 15.92 -8.11
CA ALA A 931 -15.71 16.92 -8.78
C ALA A 931 -16.48 17.70 -7.71
N GLU A 932 -16.17 18.98 -7.53
CA GLU A 932 -17.03 19.87 -6.73
C GLU A 932 -18.40 20.07 -7.43
N PRO A 933 -19.48 20.09 -6.67
CA PRO A 933 -20.76 20.52 -7.22
C PRO A 933 -20.64 22.00 -7.62
N THR A 934 -20.84 22.28 -8.89
CA THR A 934 -21.07 23.65 -9.35
C THR A 934 -22.37 24.14 -8.73
N GLY A 935 -22.26 25.05 -7.76
CA GLY A 935 -23.40 25.81 -7.28
C GLY A 935 -23.99 26.61 -8.42
N CYS A 936 -25.30 26.52 -8.64
CA CYS A 936 -26.05 27.41 -9.48
C CYS A 936 -25.94 28.82 -8.91
N PRO A 937 -25.68 29.85 -9.73
CA PRO A 937 -25.93 31.22 -9.32
C PRO A 937 -27.43 31.46 -9.31
N SER A 938 -27.89 32.05 -8.24
CA SER A 938 -29.23 32.65 -8.12
C SER A 938 -29.41 33.81 -9.11
#